data_f06361e4f7e7d169dbdc4c3b5e314f6b
#
_entry.id   f06361e4f7e7d169dbdc4c3b5e314f6b
#
_cell.length_a   1.000
_cell.length_b   1.000
_cell.length_c   1.000
_cell.angle_alpha   90.00
_cell.angle_beta   90.00
_cell.angle_gamma   90.00
#
_symmetry.space_group_name_H-M   'P 1'
#
loop_
_entity.id
_entity.type
_entity.pdbx_description
1 polymer ?
#
loop_
_entity_poly.entity_id
_entity_poly.type
_entity_poly.pdbx_seq_one_letter_code
_entity_poly.pdbx_strand_id
1 'polypeptide(L)'
;MKKNELLLKVLMVVQLSIINYHLSISSPVDSIQPLLGKKGELVPSTKNDTWYMNADPGSHFIIDSSIFHIEDFNVVQRSSGREYANLGNSGTAAYPLVFDINRSTGFNLGYNQFDVYRYHKDSVKYYQVIRPYAELSMVIGLKNEQVFQGNFANQHKGIIFYGVEFRRIFSKGIYTNERTNDNGFNLYGIFNSRNKRWNIQADLIFNSFKPQENGGVQANVFDSSFFQKTLVPVNLTAAENKYTQVDFYLKSSYNVGKKYSVRANDSATNKVLMPVFRISHQLNIESNKNKFHDLQPDENQNYYGSFYTIPDSVANDLNYLKVGNALMLDYFARKLTSDSTYSEKNFVISAEVGFDYFMLSQNELKSNTTNFYVGGNIRSNGASASKLFYKGSAKYFPFGWNQNDLIADAVVGYDLGKVGMVLGNFTYQLKEAPYMYERYTSHPVNWNFDLPKTKTMAAGFKYQNVRYGLTADFNYYIVDHLPVYPGFASPYITTGIENAFVVHAGNRNSFYGLHLDNDVWFTSTANDGLIRQTYPMLVIKNSIYYENRVFKKMLWLAVGFDLRYRYKNNAPYYEPMLGAFYPVTATNKSYPILDFFLNLKIKTVRVFLKVSNISSSFGPKGYYSLYGYPAADLSFQFGIKWRFFE
;
A
#
# COMPACT_ATOMS: atom_id res chain seq x y z
N MET A 1 29.64 -19.30 -21.50
CA MET A 1 28.97 -18.82 -22.72
C MET A 1 27.52 -19.28 -22.86
N LYS A 2 27.09 -20.46 -22.40
CA LYS A 2 25.71 -20.96 -22.58
C LYS A 2 24.59 -20.28 -21.69
N LYS A 3 24.95 -19.58 -20.62
CA LYS A 3 23.97 -18.91 -19.75
C LYS A 3 23.42 -17.58 -20.31
N ASN A 4 24.17 -16.92 -21.17
CA ASN A 4 23.73 -15.64 -21.76
C ASN A 4 22.77 -15.80 -22.96
N GLU A 5 22.79 -16.96 -23.62
CA GLU A 5 21.88 -17.22 -24.74
C GLU A 5 20.43 -17.46 -24.30
N LEU A 6 20.21 -18.03 -23.12
CA LEU A 6 18.85 -18.24 -22.59
C LEU A 6 18.20 -16.91 -22.21
N LEU A 7 18.99 -16.00 -21.63
CA LEU A 7 18.53 -14.65 -21.27
C LEU A 7 18.20 -13.82 -22.52
N LEU A 8 18.99 -13.96 -23.57
CA LEU A 8 18.77 -13.29 -24.85
C LEU A 8 17.53 -13.86 -25.58
N LYS A 9 17.27 -15.16 -25.47
CA LYS A 9 16.08 -15.80 -26.05
C LYS A 9 14.80 -15.39 -25.31
N VAL A 10 14.83 -15.24 -23.99
CA VAL A 10 13.70 -14.73 -23.21
C VAL A 10 13.45 -13.25 -23.52
N LEU A 11 14.49 -12.45 -23.68
CA LEU A 11 14.38 -11.06 -24.13
C LEU A 11 13.87 -10.93 -25.57
N MET A 12 14.23 -11.83 -26.48
CA MET A 12 13.71 -11.85 -27.85
C MET A 12 12.22 -12.26 -27.91
N VAL A 13 11.74 -13.13 -27.06
CA VAL A 13 10.31 -13.46 -26.97
C VAL A 13 9.50 -12.27 -26.48
N VAL A 14 10.06 -11.46 -25.59
CA VAL A 14 9.44 -10.19 -25.13
C VAL A 14 9.47 -9.12 -26.23
N GLN A 15 10.50 -9.09 -27.09
CA GLN A 15 10.58 -8.13 -28.21
C GLN A 15 9.71 -8.50 -29.42
N LEU A 16 9.42 -9.78 -29.65
CA LEU A 16 8.60 -10.23 -30.79
C LEU A 16 7.10 -10.00 -30.61
N SER A 17 6.63 -9.69 -29.38
CA SER A 17 5.23 -9.32 -29.12
C SER A 17 4.89 -7.86 -29.42
N ILE A 18 5.86 -7.04 -29.87
CA ILE A 18 5.68 -5.60 -30.13
C ILE A 18 5.21 -5.29 -31.56
N ILE A 19 5.20 -6.25 -32.49
CA ILE A 19 4.87 -5.99 -33.89
C ILE A 19 3.51 -6.56 -34.27
N ASN A 20 2.58 -5.63 -34.49
CA ASN A 20 1.30 -5.72 -35.20
C ASN A 20 0.20 -6.62 -34.63
N TYR A 21 -0.91 -5.98 -34.17
CA TYR A 21 -2.23 -6.14 -34.80
C TYR A 21 -3.28 -5.21 -34.19
N HIS A 22 -4.03 -4.54 -35.03
CA HIS A 22 -5.27 -3.84 -34.72
C HIS A 22 -6.36 -4.84 -34.35
N LEU A 23 -6.79 -4.90 -33.09
CA LEU A 23 -8.06 -5.52 -32.72
C LEU A 23 -8.65 -4.86 -31.48
N SER A 24 -9.95 -4.73 -31.48
CA SER A 24 -10.77 -4.11 -30.44
C SER A 24 -10.55 -4.74 -29.06
N ILE A 25 -9.99 -3.96 -28.15
CA ILE A 25 -9.70 -4.37 -26.78
C ILE A 25 -10.83 -3.88 -25.89
N SER A 26 -11.54 -4.81 -25.28
CA SER A 26 -12.30 -4.57 -24.05
C SER A 26 -11.55 -5.23 -22.91
N SER A 27 -10.57 -4.56 -22.34
CA SER A 27 -9.93 -4.99 -21.07
C SER A 27 -10.56 -4.23 -19.92
N PRO A 28 -10.96 -4.88 -18.83
CA PRO A 28 -11.22 -4.19 -17.58
C PRO A 28 -9.86 -3.86 -16.94
N VAL A 29 -9.34 -2.70 -17.31
CA VAL A 29 -8.23 -2.08 -16.57
C VAL A 29 -8.82 -1.62 -15.23
N ASP A 30 -8.07 -1.77 -14.13
CA ASP A 30 -8.25 -0.98 -12.90
C ASP A 30 -8.09 0.50 -13.28
N SER A 31 -9.08 1.03 -13.98
CA SER A 31 -9.10 2.40 -14.42
C SER A 31 -9.67 3.25 -13.29
N ILE A 32 -8.82 4.04 -12.68
CA ILE A 32 -9.22 5.31 -12.10
C ILE A 32 -9.84 6.14 -13.25
N GLN A 33 -11.07 5.83 -13.62
CA GLN A 33 -11.88 6.74 -14.42
C GLN A 33 -12.99 7.27 -13.54
N PRO A 34 -13.05 8.60 -13.34
CA PRO A 34 -14.25 9.19 -12.82
C PRO A 34 -15.37 8.91 -13.85
N LEU A 35 -16.42 8.25 -13.39
CA LEU A 35 -17.66 8.11 -14.15
C LEU A 35 -18.31 9.50 -14.31
N LEU A 36 -17.82 10.25 -15.28
CA LEU A 36 -18.52 11.41 -15.79
C LEU A 36 -19.04 11.02 -17.18
N GLY A 37 -20.35 10.87 -17.30
CA GLY A 37 -21.02 10.78 -18.58
C GLY A 37 -20.68 11.99 -19.46
N LYS A 38 -20.85 11.87 -20.78
CA LYS A 38 -20.55 12.90 -21.80
C LYS A 38 -21.13 14.31 -21.54
N LYS A 39 -21.87 14.52 -20.45
CA LYS A 39 -22.52 15.80 -20.08
C LYS A 39 -22.47 16.15 -18.59
N GLY A 40 -21.46 15.68 -17.81
CA GLY A 40 -21.34 16.09 -16.40
C GLY A 40 -22.49 15.61 -15.49
N GLU A 41 -23.29 14.68 -15.93
CA GLU A 41 -24.31 14.00 -15.14
C GLU A 41 -23.68 12.86 -14.38
N LEU A 42 -23.95 12.78 -13.07
CA LEU A 42 -23.90 11.53 -12.31
C LEU A 42 -24.97 10.62 -12.93
N VAL A 43 -24.62 9.89 -13.99
CA VAL A 43 -25.51 8.88 -14.54
C VAL A 43 -25.49 7.71 -13.57
N PRO A 44 -26.61 7.38 -12.90
CA PRO A 44 -26.73 6.10 -12.24
C PRO A 44 -26.57 5.05 -13.35
N SER A 45 -25.46 4.34 -13.37
CA SER A 45 -25.32 3.22 -14.26
C SER A 45 -26.37 2.19 -13.84
N THR A 46 -27.19 1.77 -14.76
CA THR A 46 -28.35 0.91 -14.51
C THR A 46 -28.04 -0.52 -14.05
N LYS A 47 -26.81 -0.77 -13.57
CA LYS A 47 -26.39 -2.10 -13.04
C LYS A 47 -25.41 -2.10 -11.88
N ASN A 48 -24.77 -0.98 -11.47
CA ASN A 48 -23.84 -0.96 -10.32
C ASN A 48 -24.24 0.14 -9.34
N ASP A 49 -25.15 -0.18 -8.44
CA ASP A 49 -25.67 0.73 -7.43
C ASP A 49 -24.72 0.92 -6.24
N THR A 50 -23.48 0.45 -6.34
CA THR A 50 -22.52 0.46 -5.25
C THR A 50 -21.18 1.04 -5.73
N TRP A 51 -20.73 2.10 -5.10
CA TRP A 51 -19.44 2.74 -5.35
C TRP A 51 -18.80 3.17 -4.03
N TYR A 52 -17.51 3.42 -4.03
CA TYR A 52 -16.81 3.90 -2.84
C TYR A 52 -15.95 5.13 -3.14
N MET A 53 -15.66 5.89 -2.10
CA MET A 53 -14.69 7.00 -2.10
C MET A 53 -13.57 6.66 -1.14
N ASN A 54 -12.38 7.20 -1.38
CA ASN A 54 -11.35 7.33 -0.37
C ASN A 54 -11.58 8.64 0.43
N ALA A 55 -10.76 8.90 1.41
CA ALA A 55 -10.85 10.11 2.24
C ALA A 55 -10.77 11.43 1.43
N ASP A 56 -10.24 11.40 0.21
CA ASP A 56 -10.27 12.53 -0.72
C ASP A 56 -11.62 12.56 -1.48
N PRO A 57 -12.49 13.56 -1.25
CA PRO A 57 -13.83 13.61 -1.80
C PRO A 57 -13.86 14.04 -3.29
N GLY A 58 -13.12 13.41 -4.14
CA GLY A 58 -13.07 13.71 -5.58
C GLY A 58 -13.03 12.49 -6.47
N SER A 59 -12.74 11.33 -5.91
CA SER A 59 -12.59 10.08 -6.65
C SER A 59 -13.70 9.11 -6.29
N HIS A 60 -14.44 8.65 -7.30
CA HIS A 60 -15.44 7.61 -7.17
C HIS A 60 -14.94 6.36 -7.85
N PHE A 61 -14.94 5.23 -7.15
CA PHE A 61 -14.49 3.95 -7.67
C PHE A 61 -15.66 2.98 -7.71
N ILE A 62 -15.78 2.25 -8.81
CA ILE A 62 -16.73 1.16 -8.92
C ILE A 62 -16.12 -0.09 -8.30
N ILE A 63 -16.97 -0.91 -7.67
CA ILE A 63 -16.53 -2.19 -7.13
C ILE A 63 -16.23 -3.14 -8.30
N ASP A 64 -15.00 -3.67 -8.32
CA ASP A 64 -14.62 -4.67 -9.30
C ASP A 64 -15.37 -5.98 -9.10
N SER A 65 -16.04 -6.44 -10.14
CA SER A 65 -16.76 -7.73 -10.20
C SER A 65 -16.08 -8.74 -11.13
N SER A 66 -14.86 -8.44 -11.59
CA SER A 66 -14.10 -9.31 -12.47
C SER A 66 -13.66 -10.61 -11.78
N ILE A 67 -13.15 -11.53 -12.57
CA ILE A 67 -12.57 -12.80 -12.12
C ILE A 67 -11.04 -12.70 -12.00
N PHE A 68 -10.46 -11.56 -12.45
CA PHE A 68 -9.03 -11.40 -12.53
C PHE A 68 -8.40 -11.16 -11.16
N HIS A 69 -7.24 -11.74 -10.95
CA HIS A 69 -6.40 -11.55 -9.76
C HIS A 69 -7.12 -11.78 -8.40
N ILE A 70 -8.18 -12.62 -8.40
CA ILE A 70 -8.84 -13.01 -7.14
C ILE A 70 -7.95 -13.96 -6.31
N GLU A 71 -7.03 -14.67 -6.97
CA GLU A 71 -5.99 -15.53 -6.40
C GLU A 71 -4.89 -14.77 -5.68
N ASP A 72 -4.75 -13.47 -5.94
CA ASP A 72 -3.85 -12.57 -5.22
C ASP A 72 -4.46 -12.15 -3.87
N PHE A 73 -4.76 -13.13 -3.03
CA PHE A 73 -5.40 -12.92 -1.73
C PHE A 73 -4.45 -12.30 -0.69
N ASN A 74 -3.16 -12.56 -0.82
CA ASN A 74 -2.16 -12.01 0.07
C ASN A 74 -1.94 -10.52 -0.23
N VAL A 75 -2.08 -9.69 0.80
CA VAL A 75 -1.95 -8.23 0.67
C VAL A 75 -0.59 -7.82 0.10
N VAL A 76 0.46 -8.55 0.45
CA VAL A 76 1.84 -8.37 -0.07
C VAL A 76 1.91 -8.58 -1.59
N GLN A 77 1.13 -9.51 -2.12
CA GLN A 77 1.09 -9.82 -3.56
C GLN A 77 0.13 -8.91 -4.35
N ARG A 78 -0.91 -8.39 -3.66
CA ARG A 78 -1.95 -7.56 -4.26
C ARG A 78 -1.55 -6.10 -4.41
N SER A 79 -0.51 -5.64 -3.75
CA SER A 79 -0.11 -4.24 -3.76
C SER A 79 0.10 -3.73 -5.19
N SER A 80 -0.83 -2.93 -5.68
CA SER A 80 -0.75 -2.33 -7.00
C SER A 80 0.39 -1.30 -7.06
N GLY A 81 1.35 -1.52 -7.95
CA GLY A 81 2.44 -0.58 -8.22
C GLY A 81 3.69 -0.73 -7.36
N ARG A 82 3.70 -1.66 -6.39
CA ARG A 82 4.90 -2.01 -5.61
C ARG A 82 4.88 -3.48 -5.27
N GLU A 83 5.98 -4.16 -5.54
CA GLU A 83 6.19 -5.52 -5.07
C GLU A 83 6.79 -5.49 -3.66
N TYR A 84 6.38 -6.43 -2.81
CA TYR A 84 6.88 -6.60 -1.45
C TYR A 84 7.44 -8.00 -1.24
N ALA A 85 8.36 -8.13 -0.31
CA ALA A 85 8.76 -9.38 0.30
C ALA A 85 8.33 -9.39 1.77
N ASN A 86 7.91 -10.54 2.26
CA ASN A 86 7.71 -10.79 3.67
C ASN A 86 8.76 -11.79 4.22
N LEU A 87 8.65 -12.19 5.48
CA LEU A 87 9.60 -13.11 6.11
C LEU A 87 9.34 -14.60 5.77
N GLY A 88 8.62 -14.89 4.68
CA GLY A 88 8.32 -16.27 4.24
C GLY A 88 6.96 -16.79 4.67
N ASN A 89 6.28 -16.12 5.59
CA ASN A 89 4.94 -16.48 6.07
C ASN A 89 3.96 -15.30 5.93
N SER A 90 2.67 -15.59 5.73
CA SER A 90 1.62 -14.58 5.61
C SER A 90 1.43 -13.80 6.92
N GLY A 91 1.33 -12.46 6.85
CA GLY A 91 1.16 -11.58 8.02
C GLY A 91 2.46 -11.20 8.73
N THR A 92 3.61 -11.70 8.31
CA THR A 92 4.92 -11.27 8.85
C THR A 92 5.34 -9.91 8.32
N ALA A 93 6.35 -9.30 8.93
CA ALA A 93 6.92 -8.04 8.48
C ALA A 93 7.22 -8.04 6.97
N ALA A 94 6.95 -6.93 6.30
CA ALA A 94 7.07 -6.83 4.85
C ALA A 94 7.92 -5.63 4.43
N TYR A 95 8.78 -5.85 3.44
CA TYR A 95 9.70 -4.89 2.87
C TYR A 95 9.37 -4.60 1.40
N PRO A 96 9.30 -3.32 0.95
CA PRO A 96 9.09 -3.00 -0.44
C PRO A 96 10.32 -3.37 -1.29
N LEU A 97 10.10 -3.96 -2.46
CA LEU A 97 11.17 -4.38 -3.37
C LEU A 97 11.53 -3.34 -4.41
N VAL A 98 10.72 -2.31 -4.52
CA VAL A 98 10.95 -1.17 -5.42
C VAL A 98 11.13 0.08 -4.57
N PHE A 99 12.23 0.79 -4.80
CA PHE A 99 12.53 2.00 -4.04
C PHE A 99 11.50 3.10 -4.32
N ASP A 100 10.99 3.69 -3.26
CA ASP A 100 10.24 4.95 -3.30
C ASP A 100 10.40 5.68 -1.96
N ILE A 101 10.24 6.99 -1.99
CA ILE A 101 10.33 7.84 -0.80
C ILE A 101 9.06 7.76 0.05
N ASN A 102 9.25 7.85 1.37
CA ASN A 102 8.10 7.99 2.28
C ASN A 102 7.54 9.41 2.21
N ARG A 103 6.29 9.55 1.72
CA ARG A 103 5.58 10.85 1.59
C ARG A 103 4.72 11.20 2.81
N SER A 104 4.80 10.45 3.91
CA SER A 104 4.08 10.83 5.14
C SER A 104 4.57 12.16 5.69
N THR A 105 3.68 12.94 6.29
CA THR A 105 3.98 14.27 6.85
C THR A 105 3.88 14.26 8.37
N GLY A 106 4.77 15.03 9.03
CA GLY A 106 4.78 15.18 10.47
C GLY A 106 5.46 14.03 11.21
N PHE A 107 5.11 13.87 12.47
CA PHE A 107 5.74 12.93 13.39
C PHE A 107 5.63 11.48 12.89
N ASN A 108 6.76 10.77 12.88
CA ASN A 108 6.87 9.37 12.50
C ASN A 108 7.61 8.59 13.59
N LEU A 109 7.00 7.53 14.09
CA LEU A 109 7.63 6.65 15.07
C LEU A 109 8.80 5.85 14.50
N GLY A 110 8.70 5.40 13.22
CA GLY A 110 9.69 4.54 12.57
C GLY A 110 9.25 3.10 12.36
N TYR A 111 8.12 2.67 12.90
CA TYR A 111 7.58 1.32 12.70
C TYR A 111 6.75 1.26 11.42
N ASN A 112 7.29 0.67 10.35
CA ASN A 112 6.63 0.61 9.04
C ASN A 112 6.48 -0.84 8.51
N GLN A 113 6.96 -1.83 9.24
CA GLN A 113 7.05 -3.23 8.82
C GLN A 113 5.70 -3.91 8.56
N PHE A 114 4.60 -3.38 9.13
CA PHE A 114 3.23 -3.89 8.94
C PHE A 114 2.34 -2.95 8.12
N ASP A 115 2.87 -1.86 7.55
CA ASP A 115 2.06 -0.85 6.86
C ASP A 115 1.23 -1.42 5.71
N VAL A 116 1.75 -2.43 5.00
CA VAL A 116 1.03 -3.11 3.91
C VAL A 116 -0.25 -3.82 4.37
N TYR A 117 -0.32 -4.21 5.64
CA TYR A 117 -1.48 -4.89 6.21
C TYR A 117 -2.41 -3.95 6.96
N ARG A 118 -1.98 -2.75 7.29
CA ARG A 118 -2.71 -1.82 8.15
C ARG A 118 -3.92 -1.21 7.45
N TYR A 119 -5.07 -1.15 8.12
CA TYR A 119 -6.07 -0.16 7.77
C TYR A 119 -5.58 1.22 8.23
N HIS A 120 -5.66 2.19 7.37
CA HIS A 120 -5.28 3.56 7.63
C HIS A 120 -6.35 4.51 7.09
N LYS A 121 -6.60 5.63 7.76
CA LYS A 121 -7.64 6.61 7.38
C LYS A 121 -7.62 7.00 5.89
N ASP A 122 -6.42 7.09 5.29
CA ASP A 122 -6.27 7.49 3.89
C ASP A 122 -6.54 6.33 2.91
N SER A 123 -6.56 5.08 3.39
CA SER A 123 -6.81 3.86 2.59
C SER A 123 -8.21 3.28 2.78
N VAL A 124 -8.97 3.78 3.75
CA VAL A 124 -10.35 3.36 4.02
C VAL A 124 -11.24 3.63 2.81
N LYS A 125 -12.09 2.67 2.50
CA LYS A 125 -13.10 2.76 1.44
C LYS A 125 -14.43 3.14 2.06
N TYR A 126 -14.91 4.34 1.78
CA TYR A 126 -16.24 4.80 2.19
C TYR A 126 -17.26 4.40 1.14
N TYR A 127 -17.92 3.28 1.34
CA TYR A 127 -18.94 2.80 0.39
C TYR A 127 -20.18 3.66 0.49
N GLN A 128 -20.68 4.08 -0.67
CA GLN A 128 -21.96 4.72 -0.83
C GLN A 128 -22.83 3.79 -1.67
N VAL A 129 -23.89 3.28 -1.06
CA VAL A 129 -24.71 2.22 -1.62
C VAL A 129 -26.15 2.68 -1.72
N ILE A 130 -26.85 2.23 -2.76
CA ILE A 130 -28.31 2.39 -2.87
C ILE A 130 -29.00 1.21 -2.16
N ARG A 131 -28.45 0.01 -2.32
CA ARG A 131 -28.90 -1.23 -1.63
C ARG A 131 -27.83 -1.71 -0.67
N PRO A 132 -28.15 -2.50 0.34
CA PRO A 132 -27.15 -3.09 1.22
C PRO A 132 -26.11 -3.87 0.40
N TYR A 133 -24.84 -3.69 0.74
CA TYR A 133 -23.72 -4.41 0.14
C TYR A 133 -23.04 -5.27 1.19
N ALA A 134 -22.82 -6.55 0.87
CA ALA A 134 -22.02 -7.44 1.71
C ALA A 134 -21.14 -8.32 0.83
N GLU A 135 -19.86 -8.41 1.19
CA GLU A 135 -18.90 -9.31 0.55
C GLU A 135 -18.10 -10.06 1.63
N LEU A 136 -18.06 -11.39 1.52
CA LEU A 136 -17.26 -12.26 2.36
C LEU A 136 -16.19 -12.94 1.50
N SER A 137 -14.99 -13.01 2.01
CA SER A 137 -13.87 -13.72 1.39
C SER A 137 -13.18 -14.59 2.42
N MET A 138 -12.93 -15.85 2.05
CA MET A 138 -12.19 -16.79 2.88
C MET A 138 -11.17 -17.53 2.02
N VAL A 139 -9.95 -17.63 2.52
CA VAL A 139 -8.89 -18.42 1.92
C VAL A 139 -8.34 -19.38 2.96
N ILE A 140 -8.12 -20.61 2.53
CA ILE A 140 -7.52 -21.67 3.33
C ILE A 140 -6.32 -22.19 2.54
N GLY A 141 -5.16 -22.25 3.21
CA GLY A 141 -3.92 -22.78 2.68
C GLY A 141 -3.31 -23.88 3.55
N LEU A 142 -2.22 -24.45 3.09
CA LEU A 142 -1.42 -25.38 3.88
C LEU A 142 -0.87 -24.69 5.13
N LYS A 143 -0.47 -25.50 6.13
CA LYS A 143 0.07 -25.02 7.42
C LYS A 143 -0.91 -24.11 8.18
N ASN A 144 -2.21 -24.40 8.06
CA ASN A 144 -3.29 -23.63 8.66
C ASN A 144 -3.28 -22.14 8.25
N GLU A 145 -2.81 -21.82 7.05
CA GLU A 145 -2.96 -20.48 6.50
C GLU A 145 -4.45 -20.19 6.29
N GLN A 146 -4.93 -19.09 6.88
CA GLN A 146 -6.31 -18.64 6.79
C GLN A 146 -6.33 -17.14 6.61
N VAL A 147 -7.01 -16.67 5.58
CA VAL A 147 -7.32 -15.25 5.39
C VAL A 147 -8.82 -15.10 5.29
N PHE A 148 -9.39 -14.38 6.24
CA PHE A 148 -10.81 -14.03 6.23
C PHE A 148 -10.95 -12.52 6.06
N GLN A 149 -11.86 -12.09 5.19
CA GLN A 149 -12.21 -10.70 5.00
C GLN A 149 -13.72 -10.56 4.84
N GLY A 150 -14.32 -9.66 5.60
CA GLY A 150 -15.72 -9.28 5.51
C GLY A 150 -15.87 -7.80 5.26
N ASN A 151 -16.82 -7.42 4.43
CA ASN A 151 -17.16 -6.05 4.13
C ASN A 151 -18.69 -5.93 4.08
N PHE A 152 -19.21 -4.96 4.83
CA PHE A 152 -20.64 -4.65 4.85
C PHE A 152 -20.83 -3.14 4.77
N ALA A 153 -21.77 -2.71 3.93
CA ALA A 153 -22.16 -1.31 3.81
C ALA A 153 -23.67 -1.18 3.64
N ASN A 154 -24.22 -0.14 4.25
CA ASN A 154 -25.65 0.17 4.14
C ASN A 154 -25.88 1.69 4.22
N GLN A 155 -27.10 2.10 3.96
CA GLN A 155 -27.50 3.49 4.03
C GLN A 155 -28.88 3.66 4.69
N HIS A 156 -29.11 4.85 5.24
CA HIS A 156 -30.42 5.27 5.73
C HIS A 156 -30.88 6.55 5.03
N LYS A 157 -31.96 6.46 4.26
CA LYS A 157 -32.63 7.58 3.54
C LYS A 157 -31.72 8.40 2.64
N GLY A 158 -30.58 7.84 2.15
CA GLY A 158 -29.59 8.57 1.36
C GLY A 158 -28.88 9.72 2.12
N ILE A 159 -29.02 9.74 3.45
CA ILE A 159 -28.46 10.77 4.34
C ILE A 159 -27.28 10.22 5.12
N ILE A 160 -27.42 9.02 5.68
CA ILE A 160 -26.38 8.33 6.45
C ILE A 160 -25.93 7.11 5.64
N PHE A 161 -24.63 7.01 5.44
CA PHE A 161 -23.97 5.82 4.90
C PHE A 161 -23.04 5.29 5.97
N TYR A 162 -23.01 4.00 6.17
CA TYR A 162 -22.17 3.37 7.18
C TYR A 162 -21.73 1.99 6.72
N GLY A 163 -20.62 1.54 7.23
CA GLY A 163 -20.14 0.21 6.91
C GLY A 163 -19.03 -0.24 7.84
N VAL A 164 -18.73 -1.51 7.73
CA VAL A 164 -17.71 -2.20 8.49
C VAL A 164 -16.86 -3.07 7.56
N GLU A 165 -15.56 -3.01 7.75
CA GLU A 165 -14.59 -3.91 7.13
C GLU A 165 -13.83 -4.66 8.21
N PHE A 166 -13.64 -5.95 8.01
CA PHE A 166 -12.88 -6.82 8.90
C PHE A 166 -11.95 -7.70 8.08
N ARG A 167 -10.71 -7.87 8.55
CA ARG A 167 -9.75 -8.80 7.99
C ARG A 167 -9.00 -9.51 9.09
N ARG A 168 -8.85 -10.82 8.95
CA ARG A 168 -7.98 -11.65 9.76
C ARG A 168 -7.01 -12.41 8.87
N ILE A 169 -5.73 -12.41 9.24
CA ILE A 169 -4.68 -13.24 8.64
C ILE A 169 -4.14 -14.10 9.76
N PHE A 170 -4.19 -15.40 9.56
CA PHE A 170 -3.62 -16.38 10.48
C PHE A 170 -2.79 -17.37 9.67
N SER A 171 -1.59 -17.66 10.13
CA SER A 171 -0.75 -18.71 9.57
C SER A 171 0.14 -19.29 10.65
N LYS A 172 0.27 -20.62 10.68
CA LYS A 172 1.17 -21.28 11.60
C LYS A 172 2.64 -21.12 11.19
N GLY A 173 2.89 -20.93 9.89
CA GLY A 173 4.23 -20.96 9.33
C GLY A 173 4.80 -22.36 9.18
N ILE A 174 6.02 -22.44 8.64
CA ILE A 174 6.72 -23.67 8.35
C ILE A 174 7.84 -23.94 9.39
N TYR A 175 8.52 -22.87 9.79
CA TYR A 175 9.63 -22.93 10.74
C TYR A 175 9.14 -22.74 12.18
N THR A 176 10.01 -23.09 13.13
CA THR A 176 9.76 -22.85 14.57
C THR A 176 9.58 -21.34 14.81
N ASN A 177 8.67 -20.98 15.71
CA ASN A 177 8.40 -19.60 16.14
C ASN A 177 8.08 -18.62 14.99
N GLU A 178 7.18 -19.02 14.05
CA GLU A 178 6.84 -18.25 12.84
C GLU A 178 5.33 -17.94 12.73
N ARG A 179 4.54 -18.26 13.74
CA ARG A 179 3.08 -18.08 13.70
C ARG A 179 2.69 -16.60 13.65
N THR A 180 1.70 -16.27 12.84
CA THR A 180 1.07 -14.95 12.77
C THR A 180 -0.40 -15.00 13.15
N ASN A 181 -0.94 -13.92 13.74
CA ASN A 181 -2.35 -13.75 14.03
C ASN A 181 -2.70 -12.24 13.99
N ASP A 182 -3.05 -11.78 12.81
CA ASP A 182 -3.26 -10.38 12.51
C ASP A 182 -4.74 -10.08 12.29
N ASN A 183 -5.21 -8.99 12.86
CA ASN A 183 -6.58 -8.56 12.75
C ASN A 183 -6.62 -7.06 12.39
N GLY A 184 -7.48 -6.73 11.43
CA GLY A 184 -7.82 -5.37 11.07
C GLY A 184 -9.34 -5.20 11.11
N PHE A 185 -9.78 -4.09 11.65
CA PHE A 185 -11.20 -3.71 11.72
C PHE A 185 -11.34 -2.24 11.40
N ASN A 186 -12.32 -1.88 10.60
CA ASN A 186 -12.68 -0.51 10.29
C ASN A 186 -14.19 -0.34 10.34
N LEU A 187 -14.65 0.65 11.11
CA LEU A 187 -16.04 1.08 11.15
C LEU A 187 -16.10 2.52 10.70
N TYR A 188 -16.88 2.82 9.67
CA TYR A 188 -17.01 4.17 9.18
C TYR A 188 -18.47 4.62 9.08
N GLY A 189 -18.68 5.93 9.14
CA GLY A 189 -19.94 6.60 8.93
C GLY A 189 -19.79 7.89 8.14
N ILE A 190 -20.75 8.16 7.25
CA ILE A 190 -20.89 9.42 6.53
C ILE A 190 -22.29 9.96 6.77
N PHE A 191 -22.38 11.17 7.24
CA PHE A 191 -23.63 11.90 7.34
C PHE A 191 -23.65 13.06 6.35
N ASN A 192 -24.69 13.16 5.54
CA ASN A 192 -24.95 14.28 4.63
C ASN A 192 -26.28 14.92 5.02
N SER A 193 -26.28 16.17 5.46
CA SER A 193 -27.53 16.87 5.75
C SER A 193 -28.41 16.96 4.50
N ARG A 194 -29.74 16.99 4.68
CA ARG A 194 -30.72 17.09 3.57
C ARG A 194 -30.48 18.30 2.66
N ASN A 195 -30.01 19.41 3.23
CA ASN A 195 -29.69 20.62 2.47
C ASN A 195 -28.29 20.59 1.84
N LYS A 196 -27.52 19.47 2.00
CA LYS A 196 -26.15 19.24 1.52
C LYS A 196 -25.10 20.23 2.05
N ARG A 197 -25.44 21.00 3.11
CA ARG A 197 -24.48 21.95 3.71
C ARG A 197 -23.51 21.27 4.67
N TRP A 198 -23.99 20.37 5.52
CA TRP A 198 -23.17 19.60 6.46
C TRP A 198 -22.82 18.25 5.86
N ASN A 199 -21.53 17.92 5.94
CA ASN A 199 -21.00 16.59 5.70
C ASN A 199 -20.10 16.21 6.88
N ILE A 200 -20.34 15.07 7.48
CA ILE A 200 -19.55 14.52 8.57
C ILE A 200 -19.07 13.14 8.15
N GLN A 201 -17.78 12.88 8.26
CA GLN A 201 -17.14 11.58 8.09
C GLN A 201 -16.51 11.18 9.42
N ALA A 202 -16.71 9.94 9.82
CA ALA A 202 -16.10 9.38 11.02
C ALA A 202 -15.61 7.98 10.74
N ASP A 203 -14.44 7.63 11.31
CA ASP A 203 -13.83 6.30 11.26
C ASP A 203 -13.34 5.88 12.62
N LEU A 204 -13.49 4.61 12.90
CA LEU A 204 -12.83 3.91 13.99
C LEU A 204 -12.06 2.72 13.40
N ILE A 205 -10.74 2.79 13.47
CA ILE A 205 -9.85 1.78 12.94
C ILE A 205 -9.17 1.06 14.09
N PHE A 206 -9.10 -0.26 14.00
CA PHE A 206 -8.33 -1.11 14.90
C PHE A 206 -7.45 -2.04 14.08
N ASN A 207 -6.15 -2.06 14.38
CA ASN A 207 -5.18 -3.00 13.83
C ASN A 207 -4.48 -3.73 14.98
N SER A 208 -4.26 -5.03 14.84
CA SER A 208 -3.49 -5.84 15.78
C SER A 208 -2.68 -6.86 15.01
N PHE A 209 -1.36 -6.80 15.11
CA PHE A 209 -0.41 -7.73 14.52
C PHE A 209 0.33 -8.47 15.63
N LYS A 210 0.34 -9.79 15.57
CA LYS A 210 0.95 -10.66 16.60
C LYS A 210 1.75 -11.77 15.93
N PRO A 211 2.90 -11.45 15.30
CA PRO A 211 3.81 -12.46 14.81
C PRO A 211 4.66 -13.02 15.94
N GLN A 212 4.89 -14.32 15.90
CA GLN A 212 6.05 -14.93 16.54
C GLN A 212 7.27 -14.60 15.68
N GLU A 213 8.39 -14.33 16.33
CA GLU A 213 9.60 -13.83 15.67
C GLU A 213 10.72 -14.86 15.83
N ASN A 214 11.08 -15.54 14.75
CA ASN A 214 12.15 -16.52 14.79
C ASN A 214 13.56 -15.95 14.54
N GLY A 215 13.67 -14.65 14.23
CA GLY A 215 14.96 -14.01 13.94
C GLY A 215 15.67 -14.59 12.70
N GLY A 216 14.95 -15.32 11.83
CA GLY A 216 15.51 -16.04 10.68
C GLY A 216 16.15 -17.38 11.06
N VAL A 217 16.56 -18.15 10.05
CA VAL A 217 17.28 -19.41 10.25
C VAL A 217 18.76 -19.15 10.53
N GLN A 218 19.37 -20.02 11.34
CA GLN A 218 20.80 -19.91 11.65
C GLN A 218 21.65 -20.05 10.40
N ALA A 219 22.71 -19.24 10.31
CA ALA A 219 23.62 -19.27 9.16
C ALA A 219 24.21 -20.65 8.95
N ASN A 220 24.39 -21.05 7.68
CA ASN A 220 24.96 -22.33 7.23
C ASN A 220 24.11 -23.61 7.48
N VAL A 221 22.90 -23.49 8.02
CA VAL A 221 22.04 -24.65 8.29
C VAL A 221 21.00 -24.89 7.18
N PHE A 222 20.95 -24.04 6.15
CA PHE A 222 20.02 -24.19 5.04
C PHE A 222 20.51 -25.28 4.05
N ASP A 223 20.82 -26.45 4.59
CA ASP A 223 21.21 -27.60 3.80
C ASP A 223 20.05 -28.57 3.59
N SER A 224 20.13 -29.31 2.48
CA SER A 224 19.16 -30.31 2.05
C SER A 224 18.98 -31.51 3.03
N SER A 225 19.73 -31.54 4.14
CA SER A 225 19.73 -32.61 5.11
C SER A 225 18.51 -32.64 6.05
N PHE A 226 17.78 -31.51 6.20
CA PHE A 226 16.60 -31.49 7.05
C PHE A 226 15.35 -31.95 6.29
N PHE A 227 14.95 -33.17 6.56
CA PHE A 227 13.71 -33.76 6.04
C PHE A 227 12.46 -33.00 6.49
N GLN A 228 12.51 -32.44 7.70
CA GLN A 228 11.43 -31.63 8.30
C GLN A 228 11.94 -30.22 8.56
N LYS A 229 11.37 -29.23 7.90
CA LYS A 229 11.75 -27.82 8.07
C LYS A 229 11.48 -27.25 9.46
N THR A 230 10.58 -27.86 10.20
CA THR A 230 10.34 -27.54 11.62
C THR A 230 11.54 -27.86 12.53
N LEU A 231 12.49 -28.65 12.04
CA LEU A 231 13.72 -28.98 12.77
C LEU A 231 14.90 -28.07 12.40
N VAL A 232 14.74 -27.19 11.43
CA VAL A 232 15.76 -26.21 11.06
C VAL A 232 15.95 -25.24 12.21
N PRO A 233 17.19 -25.10 12.76
CA PRO A 233 17.47 -24.18 13.84
C PRO A 233 17.17 -22.73 13.43
N VAL A 234 16.48 -22.00 14.29
CA VAL A 234 16.18 -20.58 14.18
C VAL A 234 16.93 -19.78 15.21
N ASN A 235 17.06 -18.47 15.00
CA ASN A 235 17.83 -17.62 15.91
C ASN A 235 17.07 -17.31 17.20
N LEU A 236 15.73 -17.22 17.16
CA LEU A 236 14.87 -16.89 18.30
C LEU A 236 13.78 -17.96 18.43
N THR A 237 13.69 -18.58 19.60
CA THR A 237 12.79 -19.71 19.86
C THR A 237 11.49 -19.32 20.55
N ALA A 238 11.46 -18.18 21.26
CA ALA A 238 10.34 -17.74 22.10
C ALA A 238 10.05 -16.23 22.03
N ALA A 239 10.61 -15.54 21.04
CA ALA A 239 10.36 -14.11 20.85
C ALA A 239 9.03 -13.86 20.13
N GLU A 240 8.34 -12.78 20.51
CA GLU A 240 7.10 -12.35 19.90
C GLU A 240 6.99 -10.83 19.81
N ASN A 241 6.33 -10.35 18.76
CA ASN A 241 5.90 -8.98 18.63
C ASN A 241 4.39 -8.86 18.82
N LYS A 242 3.96 -7.76 19.42
CA LYS A 242 2.56 -7.37 19.49
C LYS A 242 2.43 -5.89 19.16
N TYR A 243 1.97 -5.61 17.97
CA TYR A 243 1.63 -4.26 17.54
C TYR A 243 0.11 -4.07 17.60
N THR A 244 -0.37 -3.01 18.28
CA THR A 244 -1.79 -2.67 18.35
C THR A 244 -1.96 -1.19 18.07
N GLN A 245 -2.88 -0.86 17.16
CA GLN A 245 -3.22 0.51 16.78
C GLN A 245 -4.72 0.71 16.86
N VAL A 246 -5.14 1.83 17.46
CA VAL A 246 -6.52 2.28 17.49
C VAL A 246 -6.53 3.73 17.01
N ASP A 247 -7.26 4.01 15.92
CA ASP A 247 -7.40 5.35 15.37
C ASP A 247 -8.87 5.75 15.37
N PHE A 248 -9.14 6.96 15.81
CA PHE A 248 -10.43 7.63 15.62
C PHE A 248 -10.22 8.87 14.77
N TYR A 249 -10.93 8.95 13.67
CA TYR A 249 -10.91 10.09 12.77
C TYR A 249 -12.30 10.69 12.63
N LEU A 250 -12.41 12.00 12.73
CA LEU A 250 -13.65 12.76 12.53
C LEU A 250 -13.35 13.97 11.65
N LYS A 251 -14.06 14.09 10.54
CA LYS A 251 -14.06 15.30 9.71
C LYS A 251 -15.46 15.86 9.60
N SER A 252 -15.65 17.09 10.08
CA SER A 252 -16.89 17.85 9.96
C SER A 252 -16.69 18.99 8.97
N SER A 253 -17.53 19.07 7.96
CA SER A 253 -17.40 20.05 6.87
C SER A 253 -18.69 20.81 6.66
N TYR A 254 -18.62 22.13 6.51
CA TYR A 254 -19.74 22.99 6.19
C TYR A 254 -19.53 23.70 4.84
N ASN A 255 -20.48 23.50 3.92
CA ASN A 255 -20.47 24.08 2.57
C ASN A 255 -21.23 25.42 2.54
N VAL A 256 -20.53 26.49 2.18
CA VAL A 256 -21.08 27.83 1.96
C VAL A 256 -21.24 28.05 0.47
N GLY A 257 -22.46 28.34 0.01
CA GLY A 257 -22.73 28.54 -1.41
C GLY A 257 -24.20 28.74 -1.72
N LYS A 258 -24.51 28.91 -3.01
CA LYS A 258 -25.87 29.11 -3.51
C LYS A 258 -26.43 27.80 -4.06
N LYS A 259 -27.75 27.65 -4.02
CA LYS A 259 -28.47 26.56 -4.67
C LYS A 259 -28.88 27.01 -6.07
N TYR A 260 -28.57 26.17 -7.03
CA TYR A 260 -28.94 26.36 -8.43
C TYR A 260 -29.94 25.29 -8.86
N SER A 261 -30.86 25.66 -9.72
CA SER A 261 -31.80 24.73 -10.33
C SER A 261 -31.12 24.09 -11.53
N VAL A 262 -30.90 22.79 -11.46
CA VAL A 262 -30.31 21.99 -12.56
C VAL A 262 -31.40 21.09 -13.13
N ARG A 263 -31.60 21.16 -14.44
CA ARG A 263 -32.57 20.34 -15.16
C ARG A 263 -32.10 18.88 -15.14
N ALA A 264 -32.83 18.03 -14.46
CA ALA A 264 -32.49 16.59 -14.36
C ALA A 264 -33.03 15.80 -15.57
N ASN A 265 -34.25 16.12 -16.03
CA ASN A 265 -34.92 15.61 -17.22
C ASN A 265 -35.84 16.71 -17.76
N ASP A 266 -36.51 16.50 -18.91
CA ASP A 266 -37.43 17.47 -19.51
C ASP A 266 -38.57 17.92 -18.57
N SER A 267 -38.84 17.17 -17.53
CA SER A 267 -39.95 17.42 -16.56
C SER A 267 -39.50 17.66 -15.11
N ALA A 268 -38.21 17.53 -14.76
CA ALA A 268 -37.76 17.62 -13.38
C ALA A 268 -36.57 18.56 -13.18
N THR A 269 -36.69 19.50 -12.24
CA THR A 269 -35.61 20.42 -11.86
C THR A 269 -35.15 20.11 -10.45
N ASN A 270 -33.88 19.75 -10.28
CA ASN A 270 -33.28 19.52 -8.97
C ASN A 270 -32.50 20.74 -8.47
N LYS A 271 -32.67 21.10 -7.20
CA LYS A 271 -31.86 22.16 -6.56
C LYS A 271 -30.55 21.56 -6.04
N VAL A 272 -29.43 21.88 -6.68
CA VAL A 272 -28.09 21.44 -6.29
C VAL A 272 -27.37 22.56 -5.59
N LEU A 273 -26.79 22.27 -4.41
CA LEU A 273 -25.92 23.21 -3.69
C LEU A 273 -24.56 23.24 -4.40
N MET A 274 -24.13 24.43 -4.79
CA MET A 274 -22.79 24.67 -5.29
C MET A 274 -21.99 25.43 -4.25
N PRO A 275 -21.07 24.78 -3.53
CA PRO A 275 -20.23 25.46 -2.58
C PRO A 275 -19.22 26.36 -3.28
N VAL A 276 -19.05 27.58 -2.75
CA VAL A 276 -17.96 28.49 -3.08
C VAL A 276 -16.84 28.31 -2.08
N PHE A 277 -17.20 28.13 -0.80
CA PHE A 277 -16.28 27.82 0.28
C PHE A 277 -16.74 26.58 1.03
N ARG A 278 -15.77 25.85 1.57
CA ARG A 278 -15.99 24.79 2.55
C ARG A 278 -15.06 25.03 3.75
N ILE A 279 -15.62 25.04 4.92
CA ILE A 279 -14.88 25.06 6.18
C ILE A 279 -14.94 23.65 6.75
N SER A 280 -13.81 23.08 7.11
CA SER A 280 -13.73 21.73 7.66
C SER A 280 -12.89 21.74 8.93
N HIS A 281 -13.32 20.99 9.94
CA HIS A 281 -12.54 20.64 11.11
C HIS A 281 -12.23 19.14 11.06
N GLN A 282 -10.99 18.78 11.35
CA GLN A 282 -10.54 17.39 11.46
C GLN A 282 -10.03 17.15 12.88
N LEU A 283 -10.47 16.04 13.47
CA LEU A 283 -9.95 15.49 14.71
C LEU A 283 -9.38 14.11 14.39
N ASN A 284 -8.14 13.85 14.82
CA ASN A 284 -7.47 12.56 14.69
C ASN A 284 -6.89 12.15 16.03
N ILE A 285 -7.36 11.02 16.57
CA ILE A 285 -6.82 10.43 17.79
C ILE A 285 -6.22 9.10 17.39
N GLU A 286 -4.92 8.92 17.60
CA GLU A 286 -4.16 7.72 17.22
C GLU A 286 -3.43 7.18 18.44
N SER A 287 -3.67 5.91 18.78
CA SER A 287 -3.00 5.21 19.85
C SER A 287 -2.28 3.97 19.30
N ASN A 288 -0.97 3.93 19.46
CA ASN A 288 -0.13 2.80 19.06
C ASN A 288 0.54 2.20 20.28
N LYS A 289 0.55 0.87 20.34
CA LYS A 289 1.29 0.09 21.34
C LYS A 289 2.11 -0.94 20.59
N ASN A 290 3.41 -0.94 20.83
CA ASN A 290 4.32 -1.92 20.26
C ASN A 290 5.09 -2.58 21.41
N LYS A 291 5.07 -3.90 21.45
CA LYS A 291 5.73 -4.73 22.46
C LYS A 291 6.51 -5.83 21.78
N PHE A 292 7.78 -5.89 22.06
CA PHE A 292 8.63 -7.03 21.75
C PHE A 292 9.08 -7.68 23.05
N HIS A 293 8.95 -8.99 23.14
CA HIS A 293 9.42 -9.78 24.27
C HIS A 293 10.08 -11.06 23.78
N ASP A 294 11.27 -11.37 24.30
CA ASP A 294 11.86 -12.68 24.20
C ASP A 294 11.77 -13.35 25.58
N LEU A 295 11.10 -14.50 25.63
CA LEU A 295 10.83 -15.26 26.85
C LEU A 295 11.97 -16.23 27.21
N GLN A 296 12.93 -16.43 26.30
CA GLN A 296 14.08 -17.31 26.46
C GLN A 296 15.39 -16.65 26.00
N PRO A 297 15.71 -15.46 26.52
CA PRO A 297 16.88 -14.72 26.06
C PRO A 297 18.20 -15.43 26.32
N ASP A 298 18.30 -16.27 27.38
CA ASP A 298 19.49 -17.05 27.68
C ASP A 298 19.83 -18.06 26.57
N GLU A 299 18.85 -18.68 25.97
CA GLU A 299 19.02 -19.58 24.83
C GLU A 299 19.43 -18.83 23.55
N ASN A 300 19.14 -17.54 23.48
CA ASN A 300 19.32 -16.68 22.32
C ASN A 300 20.49 -15.69 22.46
N GLN A 301 21.39 -15.86 23.44
CA GLN A 301 22.53 -14.97 23.73
C GLN A 301 23.38 -14.66 22.49
N ASN A 302 23.63 -15.67 21.66
CA ASN A 302 24.43 -15.51 20.44
C ASN A 302 23.78 -14.56 19.42
N TYR A 303 22.44 -14.44 19.43
CA TYR A 303 21.70 -13.53 18.56
C TYR A 303 21.89 -12.08 19.01
N TYR A 304 21.76 -11.81 20.31
CA TYR A 304 21.92 -10.48 20.88
C TYR A 304 23.39 -10.05 21.02
N GLY A 305 24.32 -11.00 21.02
CA GLY A 305 25.77 -10.76 21.02
C GLY A 305 26.24 -9.92 22.19
N SER A 306 27.09 -8.92 21.92
CA SER A 306 27.67 -8.02 22.94
C SER A 306 26.66 -7.11 23.65
N PHE A 307 25.46 -7.01 23.16
CA PHE A 307 24.37 -6.21 23.78
C PHE A 307 23.60 -6.97 24.85
N TYR A 308 23.84 -8.27 24.99
CA TYR A 308 23.21 -9.07 26.01
C TYR A 308 23.81 -8.76 27.40
N THR A 309 23.14 -7.91 28.16
CA THR A 309 23.62 -7.44 29.47
C THR A 309 22.81 -7.94 30.66
N ILE A 310 21.56 -8.39 30.42
CA ILE A 310 20.64 -8.79 31.47
C ILE A 310 19.97 -10.13 31.09
N PRO A 311 20.23 -11.22 31.84
CA PRO A 311 19.75 -12.57 31.51
C PRO A 311 18.23 -12.70 31.47
N ASP A 312 17.50 -11.93 32.26
CA ASP A 312 16.10 -12.23 32.57
C ASP A 312 15.07 -11.56 31.65
N SER A 313 15.45 -10.58 30.78
CA SER A 313 14.50 -9.96 29.89
C SER A 313 15.11 -9.18 28.72
N VAL A 314 14.75 -9.55 27.51
CA VAL A 314 14.87 -8.69 26.34
C VAL A 314 13.48 -8.19 26.00
N ALA A 315 13.24 -6.90 26.20
CA ALA A 315 11.93 -6.30 26.04
C ALA A 315 11.99 -4.86 25.49
N ASN A 316 11.04 -4.54 24.64
CA ASN A 316 10.77 -3.18 24.19
C ASN A 316 9.27 -2.93 24.26
N ASP A 317 8.83 -2.02 25.14
CA ASP A 317 7.45 -1.60 25.30
C ASP A 317 7.31 -0.12 24.92
N LEU A 318 6.67 0.15 23.80
CA LEU A 318 6.38 1.51 23.35
C LEU A 318 4.88 1.76 23.34
N ASN A 319 4.47 2.86 23.97
CA ASN A 319 3.12 3.39 23.91
C ASN A 319 3.16 4.81 23.33
N TYR A 320 2.26 5.07 22.40
CA TYR A 320 2.14 6.35 21.72
C TYR A 320 0.68 6.76 21.66
N LEU A 321 0.38 8.02 21.99
CA LEU A 321 -0.92 8.63 21.81
C LEU A 321 -0.73 9.97 21.10
N LYS A 322 -1.47 10.17 20.01
CA LYS A 322 -1.58 11.44 19.29
C LYS A 322 -2.99 11.98 19.38
N VAL A 323 -3.12 13.27 19.61
CA VAL A 323 -4.36 14.03 19.46
C VAL A 323 -4.09 15.18 18.50
N GLY A 324 -4.61 15.08 17.29
CA GLY A 324 -4.42 16.07 16.22
C GLY A 324 -5.71 16.79 15.87
N ASN A 325 -5.63 18.10 15.71
CA ASN A 325 -6.71 18.96 15.26
C ASN A 325 -6.27 19.78 14.07
N ALA A 326 -7.10 19.89 13.03
CA ALA A 326 -6.83 20.75 11.89
C ALA A 326 -8.09 21.49 11.43
N LEU A 327 -7.92 22.75 11.05
CA LEU A 327 -8.91 23.55 10.37
C LEU A 327 -8.49 23.72 8.90
N MET A 328 -9.45 23.52 8.00
CA MET A 328 -9.23 23.63 6.55
C MET A 328 -10.26 24.56 5.96
N LEU A 329 -9.84 25.38 5.02
CA LEU A 329 -10.67 26.24 4.20
C LEU A 329 -10.44 25.90 2.72
N ASP A 330 -11.47 25.40 2.04
CA ASP A 330 -11.46 25.17 0.60
C ASP A 330 -12.19 26.29 -0.13
N TYR A 331 -11.57 26.82 -1.16
CA TYR A 331 -12.19 27.72 -2.13
C TYR A 331 -12.38 26.99 -3.47
N PHE A 332 -13.63 26.96 -3.95
CA PHE A 332 -14.01 26.32 -5.21
C PHE A 332 -14.19 27.37 -6.32
N ALA A 333 -13.21 27.50 -7.17
CA ALA A 333 -13.33 28.34 -8.36
C ALA A 333 -14.15 27.59 -9.41
N ARG A 334 -15.39 28.00 -9.60
CA ARG A 334 -16.33 27.42 -10.58
C ARG A 334 -16.97 28.54 -11.37
N LYS A 335 -17.10 28.34 -12.67
CA LYS A 335 -17.86 29.25 -13.56
C LYS A 335 -19.04 28.46 -14.10
N LEU A 336 -20.26 28.97 -13.90
CA LEU A 336 -21.46 28.46 -14.57
C LEU A 336 -21.50 28.93 -16.02
N THR A 337 -21.81 28.02 -16.92
CA THR A 337 -22.17 28.37 -18.29
C THR A 337 -23.63 28.78 -18.36
N SER A 338 -24.03 29.51 -19.40
CA SER A 338 -25.39 30.00 -19.63
C SER A 338 -26.47 28.91 -19.58
N ASP A 339 -26.11 27.66 -19.87
CA ASP A 339 -27.04 26.51 -19.89
C ASP A 339 -27.12 25.75 -18.57
N SER A 340 -26.74 26.37 -17.44
CA SER A 340 -26.71 25.74 -16.11
C SER A 340 -25.82 24.48 -16.02
N THR A 341 -24.94 24.28 -17.00
CA THR A 341 -23.93 23.23 -17.00
C THR A 341 -22.62 23.72 -16.33
N TYR A 342 -21.84 22.82 -15.75
CA TYR A 342 -20.59 23.17 -15.11
C TYR A 342 -19.56 23.63 -16.13
N SER A 343 -18.85 24.73 -15.85
CA SER A 343 -17.72 25.18 -16.66
C SER A 343 -16.55 24.21 -16.59
N GLU A 344 -15.83 24.11 -17.71
CA GLU A 344 -14.67 23.27 -17.90
C GLU A 344 -13.42 23.68 -17.08
N LYS A 345 -13.42 24.88 -16.48
CA LYS A 345 -12.27 25.41 -15.71
C LYS A 345 -12.60 25.49 -14.24
N ASN A 346 -12.47 24.35 -13.57
CA ASN A 346 -12.70 24.26 -12.14
C ASN A 346 -11.39 23.91 -11.42
N PHE A 347 -11.06 24.67 -10.39
CA PHE A 347 -9.97 24.32 -9.48
C PHE A 347 -10.40 24.55 -8.02
N VAL A 348 -9.71 23.90 -7.13
CA VAL A 348 -9.88 24.06 -5.69
C VAL A 348 -8.55 24.51 -5.11
N ILE A 349 -8.59 25.57 -4.29
CA ILE A 349 -7.47 25.97 -3.43
C ILE A 349 -7.89 25.68 -2.00
N SER A 350 -7.00 25.06 -1.25
CA SER A 350 -7.21 24.77 0.18
C SER A 350 -6.09 25.35 1.00
N ALA A 351 -6.44 25.89 2.16
CA ALA A 351 -5.52 26.26 3.21
C ALA A 351 -5.80 25.42 4.45
N GLU A 352 -4.77 25.06 5.18
CA GLU A 352 -4.85 24.18 6.35
C GLU A 352 -3.98 24.74 7.46
N VAL A 353 -4.46 24.69 8.69
CA VAL A 353 -3.69 24.93 9.90
C VAL A 353 -4.00 23.82 10.89
N GLY A 354 -2.98 23.27 11.53
CA GLY A 354 -3.18 22.17 12.46
C GLY A 354 -2.19 22.16 13.62
N PHE A 355 -2.62 21.46 14.65
CA PHE A 355 -1.89 21.26 15.88
C PHE A 355 -2.02 19.80 16.30
N ASP A 356 -0.88 19.14 16.54
CA ASP A 356 -0.79 17.79 17.04
C ASP A 356 -0.11 17.78 18.41
N TYR A 357 -0.66 17.05 19.35
CA TYR A 357 -0.07 16.76 20.66
C TYR A 357 0.25 15.27 20.74
N PHE A 358 1.47 14.93 21.22
CA PHE A 358 1.96 13.56 21.32
C PHE A 358 2.39 13.23 22.75
N MET A 359 2.01 12.07 23.20
CA MET A 359 2.50 11.43 24.42
C MET A 359 3.18 10.13 24.04
N LEU A 360 4.42 9.97 24.45
CA LEU A 360 5.21 8.76 24.22
C LEU A 360 5.69 8.21 25.55
N SER A 361 5.69 6.90 25.66
CA SER A 361 6.31 6.17 26.74
C SER A 361 6.99 4.93 26.15
N GLN A 362 8.30 4.84 26.31
CA GLN A 362 9.07 3.67 25.89
C GLN A 362 9.84 3.13 27.09
N ASN A 363 9.44 1.97 27.58
CA ASN A 363 9.88 1.43 28.86
C ASN A 363 9.76 2.51 29.96
N GLU A 364 10.87 2.97 30.53
CA GLU A 364 10.91 4.00 31.58
C GLU A 364 10.92 5.44 31.04
N LEU A 365 11.24 5.63 29.75
CA LEU A 365 11.31 6.94 29.13
C LEU A 365 9.92 7.48 28.82
N LYS A 366 9.61 8.67 29.32
CA LYS A 366 8.37 9.39 28.98
C LYS A 366 8.72 10.70 28.28
N SER A 367 8.06 11.00 27.19
CA SER A 367 8.24 12.21 26.40
C SER A 367 6.91 12.75 25.90
N ASN A 368 6.70 14.04 26.04
CA ASN A 368 5.57 14.74 25.45
C ASN A 368 6.09 15.76 24.46
N THR A 369 5.49 15.87 23.31
CA THR A 369 5.86 16.84 22.31
C THR A 369 4.64 17.33 21.52
N THR A 370 4.84 18.38 20.74
CA THR A 370 3.79 18.97 19.92
C THR A 370 4.28 19.24 18.52
N ASN A 371 3.36 19.41 17.59
CA ASN A 371 3.61 20.00 16.29
C ASN A 371 2.54 21.03 15.97
N PHE A 372 2.98 22.15 15.43
CA PHE A 372 2.11 23.09 14.74
C PHE A 372 2.47 23.11 13.26
N TYR A 373 1.50 23.13 12.37
CA TYR A 373 1.76 23.15 10.94
C TYR A 373 0.77 24.02 10.19
N VAL A 374 1.25 24.54 9.07
CA VAL A 374 0.46 25.22 8.06
C VAL A 374 0.62 24.51 6.73
N GLY A 375 -0.45 24.44 5.97
CA GLY A 375 -0.44 23.76 4.69
C GLY A 375 -1.36 24.39 3.68
N GLY A 376 -1.13 24.05 2.42
CA GLY A 376 -1.99 24.45 1.32
C GLY A 376 -1.96 23.46 0.19
N ASN A 377 -3.05 23.39 -0.55
CA ASN A 377 -3.09 22.62 -1.77
C ASN A 377 -3.89 23.32 -2.86
N ILE A 378 -3.51 23.05 -4.09
CA ILE A 378 -4.25 23.45 -5.29
C ILE A 378 -4.48 22.21 -6.14
N ARG A 379 -5.69 22.04 -6.66
CA ARG A 379 -5.99 20.95 -7.59
C ARG A 379 -7.01 21.39 -8.63
N SER A 380 -6.83 20.89 -9.85
CA SER A 380 -7.88 20.94 -10.84
C SER A 380 -9.00 19.95 -10.45
N ASN A 381 -10.25 20.38 -10.54
CA ASN A 381 -11.36 19.43 -10.51
C ASN A 381 -11.36 18.70 -11.85
N GLY A 382 -11.00 17.43 -11.87
CA GLY A 382 -10.90 16.59 -13.07
C GLY A 382 -12.22 16.47 -13.81
N ALA A 383 -12.62 17.55 -14.48
CA ALA A 383 -13.72 17.52 -15.41
C ALA A 383 -13.20 16.90 -16.70
N SER A 384 -13.94 15.97 -17.27
CA SER A 384 -13.68 15.30 -18.55
C SER A 384 -13.50 16.24 -19.77
N ALA A 385 -13.52 17.53 -19.56
CA ALA A 385 -13.40 18.57 -20.58
C ALA A 385 -12.03 19.27 -20.59
N SER A 386 -11.23 19.19 -19.54
CA SER A 386 -9.90 19.78 -19.51
C SER A 386 -8.84 18.68 -19.73
N LYS A 387 -8.10 18.82 -20.82
CA LYS A 387 -6.95 17.93 -21.10
C LYS A 387 -5.82 18.09 -20.08
N LEU A 388 -5.74 19.24 -19.41
CA LEU A 388 -4.75 19.56 -18.38
C LEU A 388 -5.34 19.34 -17.00
N PHE A 389 -4.67 18.54 -16.17
CA PHE A 389 -4.95 18.47 -14.75
C PHE A 389 -3.68 18.70 -13.95
N TYR A 390 -3.83 19.23 -12.75
CA TYR A 390 -2.72 19.50 -11.85
C TYR A 390 -3.15 19.34 -10.40
N LYS A 391 -2.19 18.96 -9.57
CA LYS A 391 -2.30 18.92 -8.13
C LYS A 391 -0.97 19.40 -7.55
N GLY A 392 -1.03 20.32 -6.60
CA GLY A 392 0.13 20.76 -5.83
C GLY A 392 -0.24 20.83 -4.36
N SER A 393 0.68 20.49 -3.47
CA SER A 393 0.52 20.63 -2.03
C SER A 393 1.83 21.02 -1.37
N ALA A 394 1.75 21.81 -0.31
CA ALA A 394 2.89 22.12 0.54
C ALA A 394 2.44 22.14 2.00
N LYS A 395 3.30 21.66 2.89
CA LYS A 395 3.10 21.68 4.35
C LYS A 395 4.40 22.04 5.04
N TYR A 396 4.35 22.99 5.96
CA TYR A 396 5.47 23.48 6.72
C TYR A 396 5.18 23.43 8.21
N PHE A 397 6.17 23.08 9.02
CA PHE A 397 6.10 22.94 10.47
C PHE A 397 6.95 24.02 11.15
N PRO A 398 6.39 25.18 11.52
CA PRO A 398 7.16 26.24 12.16
C PRO A 398 7.59 25.92 13.59
N PHE A 399 6.85 25.06 14.31
CA PHE A 399 7.12 24.73 15.71
C PHE A 399 6.86 23.26 16.03
N GLY A 400 7.58 22.74 17.03
CA GLY A 400 7.39 21.40 17.59
C GLY A 400 8.51 20.44 17.24
N TRP A 401 8.25 19.13 17.39
CA TRP A 401 9.23 18.08 17.07
C TRP A 401 9.75 18.19 15.63
N ASN A 402 8.84 18.37 14.71
CA ASN A 402 9.15 18.50 13.29
C ASN A 402 9.45 19.95 12.87
N GLN A 403 9.94 20.80 13.78
CA GLN A 403 10.24 22.21 13.47
C GLN A 403 11.13 22.33 12.22
N ASN A 404 10.76 23.21 11.28
CA ASN A 404 11.40 23.42 9.99
C ASN A 404 11.28 22.25 8.99
N ASP A 405 10.44 21.25 9.26
CA ASP A 405 10.07 20.29 8.21
C ASP A 405 9.27 21.00 7.11
N LEU A 406 9.60 20.68 5.87
CA LEU A 406 8.91 21.17 4.68
C LEU A 406 8.68 20.00 3.72
N ILE A 407 7.44 19.85 3.28
CA ILE A 407 7.08 18.87 2.27
C ILE A 407 6.30 19.59 1.20
N ALA A 408 6.73 19.45 -0.06
CA ALA A 408 6.05 20.03 -1.22
C ALA A 408 5.96 18.97 -2.34
N ASP A 409 4.76 18.77 -2.86
CA ASP A 409 4.46 17.83 -3.94
C ASP A 409 3.74 18.55 -5.08
N ALA A 410 4.10 18.23 -6.31
CA ALA A 410 3.43 18.72 -7.49
C ALA A 410 3.24 17.61 -8.52
N VAL A 411 2.06 17.54 -9.12
CA VAL A 411 1.73 16.65 -10.23
C VAL A 411 1.05 17.47 -11.31
N VAL A 412 1.51 17.32 -12.54
CA VAL A 412 0.88 17.93 -13.72
C VAL A 412 0.67 16.83 -14.75
N GLY A 413 -0.53 16.75 -15.29
CA GLY A 413 -0.85 15.74 -16.29
C GLY A 413 -1.57 16.36 -17.49
N TYR A 414 -1.36 15.76 -18.64
CA TYR A 414 -2.00 16.16 -19.90
C TYR A 414 -2.56 14.95 -20.64
N ASP A 415 -3.85 15.01 -20.96
CA ASP A 415 -4.53 13.97 -21.74
C ASP A 415 -4.34 14.25 -23.24
N LEU A 416 -3.60 13.36 -23.91
CA LEU A 416 -3.34 13.38 -25.35
C LEU A 416 -4.45 12.66 -26.14
N GLY A 417 -5.55 12.28 -25.49
CA GLY A 417 -6.68 11.57 -26.08
C GLY A 417 -6.31 10.14 -26.47
N LYS A 418 -6.42 9.79 -27.74
CA LYS A 418 -6.13 8.42 -28.23
C LYS A 418 -4.67 7.98 -28.02
N VAL A 419 -3.76 8.93 -27.92
CA VAL A 419 -2.33 8.66 -27.70
C VAL A 419 -2.03 8.29 -26.27
N GLY A 420 -2.90 8.66 -25.32
CA GLY A 420 -2.74 8.36 -23.91
C GLY A 420 -2.59 9.60 -23.05
N MET A 421 -2.07 9.43 -21.85
CA MET A 421 -1.90 10.47 -20.85
C MET A 421 -0.44 10.55 -20.41
N VAL A 422 0.08 11.74 -20.24
CA VAL A 422 1.41 12.00 -19.67
C VAL A 422 1.26 12.73 -18.35
N LEU A 423 2.09 12.37 -17.37
CA LEU A 423 2.17 13.02 -16.07
C LEU A 423 3.62 13.34 -15.73
N GLY A 424 3.85 14.53 -15.18
CA GLY A 424 5.08 14.87 -14.49
C GLY A 424 4.80 15.00 -13.00
N ASN A 425 5.71 14.56 -12.16
CA ASN A 425 5.65 14.72 -10.71
C ASN A 425 6.96 15.26 -10.18
N PHE A 426 6.86 16.06 -9.13
CA PHE A 426 7.99 16.58 -8.37
C PHE A 426 7.67 16.57 -6.89
N THR A 427 8.62 16.14 -6.07
CA THR A 427 8.53 16.13 -4.61
C THR A 427 9.80 16.71 -4.02
N TYR A 428 9.65 17.62 -3.07
CA TYR A 428 10.72 18.11 -2.21
C TYR A 428 10.36 17.85 -0.76
N GLN A 429 11.28 17.28 0.01
CA GLN A 429 11.07 17.02 1.43
C GLN A 429 12.34 17.41 2.20
N LEU A 430 12.15 18.12 3.30
CA LEU A 430 13.10 18.28 4.39
C LEU A 430 12.40 17.77 5.64
N LYS A 431 12.85 16.67 6.22
CA LYS A 431 12.12 15.93 7.26
C LYS A 431 13.04 15.52 8.39
N GLU A 432 12.51 15.60 9.60
CA GLU A 432 13.09 14.97 10.78
C GLU A 432 13.21 13.46 10.61
N ALA A 433 14.27 12.87 11.15
CA ALA A 433 14.40 11.42 11.21
C ALA A 433 13.24 10.81 12.01
N PRO A 434 12.85 9.56 11.75
CA PRO A 434 11.83 8.92 12.59
C PRO A 434 12.30 8.84 14.05
N TYR A 435 11.34 8.99 14.98
CA TYR A 435 11.63 9.10 16.42
C TYR A 435 12.57 8.00 16.96
N MET A 436 12.35 6.74 16.54
CA MET A 436 13.18 5.63 17.01
C MET A 436 14.65 5.69 16.53
N TYR A 437 14.96 6.43 15.47
CA TYR A 437 16.34 6.64 15.05
C TYR A 437 17.07 7.65 15.93
N GLU A 438 16.35 8.56 16.53
CA GLU A 438 16.93 9.56 17.43
C GLU A 438 16.87 9.13 18.88
N ARG A 439 15.75 8.52 19.30
CA ARG A 439 15.50 8.16 20.70
C ARG A 439 14.94 6.76 20.81
N TYR A 440 15.64 5.92 21.50
CA TYR A 440 15.26 4.54 21.75
C TYR A 440 15.74 4.07 23.11
N THR A 441 14.88 3.39 23.85
CA THR A 441 15.21 2.80 25.14
C THR A 441 14.57 1.44 25.26
N SER A 442 15.39 0.40 25.30
CA SER A 442 14.98 -0.97 25.54
C SER A 442 15.99 -1.67 26.44
N HIS A 443 15.72 -2.87 26.85
CA HIS A 443 16.73 -3.77 27.34
C HIS A 443 17.12 -4.71 26.20
N PRO A 444 18.35 -4.69 25.69
CA PRO A 444 19.58 -4.16 26.27
C PRO A 444 20.12 -2.85 25.62
N VAL A 445 19.40 -2.20 24.73
CA VAL A 445 19.91 -1.15 23.84
C VAL A 445 19.28 0.21 24.13
N ASN A 446 20.07 1.27 24.19
CA ASN A 446 19.55 2.64 24.26
C ASN A 446 20.41 3.62 23.46
N TRP A 447 19.77 4.66 22.95
CA TRP A 447 20.44 5.82 22.36
C TRP A 447 19.57 7.08 22.42
N ASN A 448 20.25 8.23 22.34
CA ASN A 448 19.62 9.54 22.28
C ASN A 448 20.50 10.45 21.42
N PHE A 449 20.06 10.74 20.21
CA PHE A 449 20.78 11.53 19.21
C PHE A 449 19.95 12.72 18.76
N ASP A 450 20.62 13.68 18.15
CA ASP A 450 20.05 14.77 17.36
C ASP A 450 20.60 14.61 15.94
N LEU A 451 19.80 13.97 15.08
CA LEU A 451 20.22 13.62 13.73
C LEU A 451 19.91 14.78 12.77
N PRO A 452 20.75 15.03 11.77
CA PRO A 452 20.43 16.01 10.74
C PRO A 452 19.22 15.56 9.92
N LYS A 453 18.42 16.54 9.48
CA LYS A 453 17.21 16.28 8.69
C LYS A 453 17.53 15.63 7.35
N THR A 454 16.73 14.64 6.99
CA THR A 454 16.78 14.03 5.67
C THR A 454 16.22 14.99 4.63
N LYS A 455 17.01 15.31 3.61
CA LYS A 455 16.59 16.09 2.46
C LYS A 455 16.36 15.16 1.28
N THR A 456 15.16 15.21 0.70
CA THR A 456 14.79 14.37 -0.44
C THR A 456 14.26 15.23 -1.58
N MET A 457 14.73 14.97 -2.79
CA MET A 457 14.17 15.49 -4.03
C MET A 457 13.81 14.32 -4.93
N ALA A 458 12.61 14.35 -5.49
CA ALA A 458 12.19 13.36 -6.47
C ALA A 458 11.54 14.04 -7.65
N ALA A 459 11.88 13.61 -8.85
CA ALA A 459 11.25 14.03 -10.08
C ALA A 459 10.91 12.81 -10.92
N GLY A 460 9.73 12.80 -11.50
CA GLY A 460 9.28 11.66 -12.28
C GLY A 460 8.41 12.02 -13.45
N PHE A 461 8.32 11.08 -14.37
CA PHE A 461 7.49 11.13 -15.54
C PHE A 461 6.73 9.81 -15.68
N LYS A 462 5.43 9.89 -16.00
CA LYS A 462 4.59 8.71 -16.25
C LYS A 462 3.83 8.89 -17.57
N TYR A 463 3.86 7.86 -18.38
CA TYR A 463 3.02 7.71 -19.55
C TYR A 463 2.04 6.57 -19.33
N GLN A 464 0.79 6.78 -19.70
CA GLN A 464 -0.23 5.75 -19.64
C GLN A 464 -1.10 5.78 -20.89
N ASN A 465 -1.29 4.62 -21.51
CA ASN A 465 -2.21 4.44 -22.61
C ASN A 465 -3.15 3.27 -22.35
N VAL A 466 -4.37 3.59 -21.94
CA VAL A 466 -5.39 2.59 -21.57
C VAL A 466 -5.77 1.73 -22.79
N ARG A 467 -5.77 2.29 -24.00
CA ARG A 467 -6.15 1.57 -25.23
C ARG A 467 -5.21 0.42 -25.55
N TYR A 468 -3.92 0.61 -25.29
CA TYR A 468 -2.88 -0.40 -25.54
C TYR A 468 -2.42 -1.10 -24.26
N GLY A 469 -3.08 -0.83 -23.12
CA GLY A 469 -2.71 -1.41 -21.84
C GLY A 469 -1.28 -1.08 -21.39
N LEU A 470 -0.72 0.06 -21.87
CA LEU A 470 0.67 0.43 -21.62
C LEU A 470 0.79 1.42 -20.46
N THR A 471 1.76 1.17 -19.59
CA THR A 471 2.21 2.11 -18.56
C THR A 471 3.73 2.16 -18.57
N ALA A 472 4.30 3.35 -18.51
CA ALA A 472 5.73 3.55 -18.35
C ALA A 472 5.96 4.68 -17.34
N ASP A 473 6.77 4.40 -16.31
CA ASP A 473 7.12 5.36 -15.28
C ASP A 473 8.64 5.50 -15.20
N PHE A 474 9.11 6.70 -15.00
CA PHE A 474 10.48 7.01 -14.64
C PHE A 474 10.49 7.93 -13.44
N ASN A 475 11.23 7.58 -12.40
CA ASN A 475 11.42 8.42 -11.22
C ASN A 475 12.91 8.49 -10.87
N TYR A 476 13.40 9.70 -10.61
CA TYR A 476 14.74 9.97 -10.13
C TYR A 476 14.68 10.55 -8.73
N TYR A 477 15.50 10.02 -7.84
CA TYR A 477 15.57 10.37 -6.42
C TYR A 477 16.96 10.83 -6.04
N ILE A 478 17.01 11.89 -5.24
CA ILE A 478 18.19 12.38 -4.56
C ILE A 478 17.84 12.41 -3.08
N VAL A 479 18.56 11.65 -2.26
CA VAL A 479 18.35 11.57 -0.81
C VAL A 479 19.66 11.88 -0.11
N ASP A 480 19.64 12.91 0.71
CA ASP A 480 20.77 13.34 1.52
C ASP A 480 20.44 13.10 3.00
N HIS A 481 21.43 12.67 3.78
CA HIS A 481 21.28 12.34 5.21
C HIS A 481 20.23 11.25 5.46
N LEU A 482 20.34 10.10 4.77
CA LEU A 482 19.42 8.97 4.97
C LEU A 482 19.76 8.25 6.29
N PRO A 483 18.82 8.16 7.28
CA PRO A 483 19.04 7.45 8.52
C PRO A 483 19.02 5.93 8.32
N VAL A 484 19.95 5.22 8.96
CA VAL A 484 20.20 3.79 8.79
C VAL A 484 20.42 3.10 10.12
N TYR A 485 19.86 1.90 10.29
CA TYR A 485 20.28 0.97 11.31
C TYR A 485 21.38 0.05 10.79
N PRO A 486 22.51 -0.11 11.48
CA PRO A 486 23.55 -1.08 11.14
C PRO A 486 23.38 -2.42 11.91
N GLY A 487 22.17 -2.86 12.18
CA GLY A 487 21.83 -3.97 13.07
C GLY A 487 21.47 -3.49 14.47
N PHE A 488 21.92 -4.16 15.52
CA PHE A 488 21.70 -3.73 16.91
C PHE A 488 22.49 -2.51 17.35
N ALA A 489 23.41 -2.01 16.51
CA ALA A 489 24.17 -0.82 16.83
C ALA A 489 23.35 0.46 16.67
N SER A 490 23.84 1.54 17.24
CA SER A 490 23.20 2.85 17.15
C SER A 490 23.00 3.29 15.70
N PRO A 491 21.87 3.88 15.34
CA PRO A 491 21.63 4.37 13.99
C PRO A 491 22.62 5.47 13.62
N TYR A 492 22.89 5.58 12.34
CA TYR A 492 23.77 6.62 11.78
C TYR A 492 23.10 7.24 10.54
N ILE A 493 23.66 8.34 10.09
CA ILE A 493 23.27 9.02 8.85
C ILE A 493 24.28 8.68 7.77
N THR A 494 23.83 8.42 6.56
CA THR A 494 24.72 8.27 5.40
C THR A 494 25.50 9.56 5.18
N THR A 495 26.81 9.44 4.95
CA THR A 495 27.72 10.59 4.75
C THR A 495 27.70 11.14 3.33
N GLY A 496 27.01 10.47 2.42
CA GLY A 496 26.93 10.84 1.01
C GLY A 496 25.50 10.95 0.51
N ILE A 497 25.36 11.60 -0.63
CA ILE A 497 24.09 11.70 -1.34
C ILE A 497 23.79 10.36 -1.99
N GLU A 498 22.67 9.76 -1.63
CA GLU A 498 22.11 8.58 -2.29
C GLU A 498 21.30 9.02 -3.52
N ASN A 499 21.64 8.48 -4.67
CA ASN A 499 20.93 8.74 -5.92
C ASN A 499 20.34 7.44 -6.44
N ALA A 500 19.07 7.45 -6.80
CA ALA A 500 18.44 6.30 -7.41
C ALA A 500 17.55 6.73 -8.58
N PHE A 501 17.51 5.93 -9.62
CA PHE A 501 16.44 6.00 -10.60
C PHE A 501 15.68 4.68 -10.67
N VAL A 502 14.38 4.78 -10.79
CA VAL A 502 13.47 3.66 -10.89
C VAL A 502 12.68 3.79 -12.18
N VAL A 503 12.77 2.78 -13.03
CA VAL A 503 12.00 2.68 -14.26
C VAL A 503 10.99 1.56 -14.10
N HIS A 504 9.73 1.82 -14.44
CA HIS A 504 8.69 0.82 -14.52
C HIS A 504 8.12 0.77 -15.93
N ALA A 505 7.94 -0.42 -16.46
CA ALA A 505 7.21 -0.69 -17.67
C ALA A 505 6.13 -1.74 -17.40
N GLY A 506 4.89 -1.39 -17.65
CA GLY A 506 3.73 -2.26 -17.50
C GLY A 506 2.97 -2.43 -18.80
N ASN A 507 2.46 -3.63 -19.04
CA ASN A 507 1.65 -3.94 -20.20
C ASN A 507 0.51 -4.89 -19.82
N ARG A 508 -0.71 -4.62 -20.30
CA ARG A 508 -1.90 -5.44 -20.11
C ARG A 508 -2.55 -5.69 -21.46
N ASN A 509 -2.35 -6.87 -22.00
CA ASN A 509 -2.86 -7.24 -23.32
C ASN A 509 -3.77 -8.46 -23.26
N SER A 510 -4.78 -8.47 -24.14
CA SER A 510 -5.64 -9.63 -24.34
C SER A 510 -5.81 -9.95 -25.82
N PHE A 511 -5.74 -11.23 -26.16
CA PHE A 511 -5.89 -11.74 -27.51
C PHE A 511 -6.63 -13.07 -27.50
N TYR A 512 -7.85 -13.10 -28.07
CA TYR A 512 -8.72 -14.29 -28.12
C TYR A 512 -8.89 -15.02 -26.78
N GLY A 513 -8.99 -14.28 -25.69
CA GLY A 513 -9.13 -14.85 -24.33
C GLY A 513 -7.80 -15.19 -23.66
N LEU A 514 -6.68 -15.11 -24.35
CA LEU A 514 -5.37 -15.15 -23.73
C LEU A 514 -4.97 -13.75 -23.24
N HIS A 515 -4.61 -13.65 -21.97
CA HIS A 515 -4.18 -12.41 -21.32
C HIS A 515 -2.69 -12.49 -20.97
N LEU A 516 -2.01 -11.36 -21.14
CA LEU A 516 -0.61 -11.17 -20.81
C LEU A 516 -0.49 -9.88 -20.00
N ASP A 517 -0.25 -10.02 -18.72
CA ASP A 517 -0.04 -8.92 -17.79
C ASP A 517 1.42 -8.93 -17.36
N ASN A 518 2.14 -7.86 -17.69
CA ASN A 518 3.57 -7.77 -17.44
C ASN A 518 3.86 -6.49 -16.69
N ASP A 519 4.69 -6.57 -15.64
CA ASP A 519 5.29 -5.45 -14.94
C ASP A 519 6.78 -5.72 -14.75
N VAL A 520 7.59 -4.74 -15.04
CA VAL A 520 9.05 -4.79 -14.89
C VAL A 520 9.50 -3.50 -14.24
N TRP A 521 10.19 -3.64 -13.11
CA TRP A 521 10.84 -2.52 -12.42
C TRP A 521 12.34 -2.69 -12.49
N PHE A 522 13.02 -1.63 -12.84
CA PHE A 522 14.47 -1.55 -12.84
C PHE A 522 14.91 -0.43 -11.91
N THR A 523 15.71 -0.76 -10.90
CA THR A 523 16.28 0.20 -9.95
C THR A 523 17.79 0.24 -10.15
N SER A 524 18.35 1.43 -10.34
CA SER A 524 19.78 1.64 -10.42
C SER A 524 20.19 2.86 -9.60
N THR A 525 21.41 2.83 -9.11
CA THR A 525 22.03 3.87 -8.28
C THR A 525 23.35 4.30 -8.87
N ALA A 526 23.72 5.56 -8.66
CA ALA A 526 25.00 6.09 -9.18
C ALA A 526 26.21 5.61 -8.38
N ASN A 527 26.01 5.18 -7.14
CA ASN A 527 27.05 4.74 -6.21
C ASN A 527 26.64 3.40 -5.55
N ASP A 528 27.59 2.77 -4.86
CA ASP A 528 27.36 1.55 -4.07
C ASP A 528 26.78 1.86 -2.67
N GLY A 529 25.87 2.84 -2.63
CA GLY A 529 25.23 3.27 -1.39
C GLY A 529 24.18 2.29 -0.86
N LEU A 530 23.48 2.75 0.18
CA LEU A 530 22.50 1.96 0.91
C LEU A 530 21.35 1.44 0.04
N ILE A 531 20.84 2.28 -0.86
CA ILE A 531 19.72 1.90 -1.74
C ILE A 531 20.12 0.70 -2.59
N ARG A 532 21.34 0.67 -3.11
CA ARG A 532 21.85 -0.48 -3.88
C ARG A 532 21.99 -1.73 -3.03
N GLN A 533 22.31 -1.59 -1.76
CA GLN A 533 22.50 -2.72 -0.84
C GLN A 533 21.18 -3.32 -0.34
N THR A 534 20.05 -2.62 -0.49
CA THR A 534 18.77 -3.03 0.09
C THR A 534 17.70 -3.36 -0.95
N TYR A 535 17.85 -2.89 -2.19
CA TYR A 535 16.84 -3.12 -3.24
C TYR A 535 17.38 -3.97 -4.39
N PRO A 536 16.58 -4.90 -4.92
CA PRO A 536 16.95 -5.65 -6.12
C PRO A 536 17.03 -4.72 -7.34
N MET A 537 18.02 -5.00 -8.22
CA MET A 537 18.19 -4.20 -9.44
C MET A 537 17.03 -4.39 -10.42
N LEU A 538 16.45 -5.60 -10.49
CA LEU A 538 15.36 -5.92 -11.40
C LEU A 538 14.29 -6.73 -10.66
N VAL A 539 13.06 -6.30 -10.79
CA VAL A 539 11.86 -7.02 -10.31
C VAL A 539 10.94 -7.23 -11.50
N ILE A 540 10.49 -8.45 -11.70
CA ILE A 540 9.60 -8.84 -12.79
C ILE A 540 8.39 -9.54 -12.18
N LYS A 541 7.19 -9.13 -12.61
CA LYS A 541 5.92 -9.81 -12.37
C LYS A 541 5.23 -10.01 -13.72
N ASN A 542 4.95 -11.25 -14.04
CA ASN A 542 4.23 -11.60 -15.26
C ASN A 542 3.07 -12.52 -14.91
N SER A 543 1.93 -12.29 -15.53
CA SER A 543 0.78 -13.19 -15.48
C SER A 543 0.37 -13.55 -16.90
N ILE A 544 0.28 -14.85 -17.19
CA ILE A 544 -0.25 -15.37 -18.43
C ILE A 544 -1.42 -16.27 -18.13
N TYR A 545 -2.59 -15.94 -18.66
CA TYR A 545 -3.79 -16.71 -18.39
C TYR A 545 -4.76 -16.71 -19.56
N TYR A 546 -5.54 -17.79 -19.63
CA TYR A 546 -6.62 -17.94 -20.59
C TYR A 546 -7.96 -17.77 -19.89
N GLU A 547 -8.82 -16.95 -20.45
CA GLU A 547 -10.18 -16.66 -19.98
C GLU A 547 -11.21 -17.15 -20.97
N ASN A 548 -12.27 -17.79 -20.46
CA ASN A 548 -13.43 -18.15 -21.27
C ASN A 548 -14.71 -18.24 -20.43
N ARG A 549 -15.85 -18.18 -21.12
CA ARG A 549 -17.16 -18.43 -20.54
C ARG A 549 -17.71 -19.74 -21.09
N VAL A 550 -17.77 -20.74 -20.24
CA VAL A 550 -18.20 -22.10 -20.57
C VAL A 550 -19.62 -22.38 -20.06
N PHE A 551 -20.17 -23.54 -20.40
CA PHE A 551 -21.53 -23.99 -20.01
C PHE A 551 -22.63 -22.95 -20.33
N LYS A 552 -22.78 -22.62 -21.62
CA LYS A 552 -23.73 -21.58 -22.08
C LYS A 552 -23.53 -20.21 -21.40
N LYS A 553 -22.29 -19.87 -21.11
CA LYS A 553 -21.86 -18.61 -20.44
C LYS A 553 -22.24 -18.51 -18.95
N MET A 554 -22.62 -19.60 -18.31
CA MET A 554 -22.97 -19.62 -16.87
C MET A 554 -21.73 -19.64 -15.96
N LEU A 555 -20.65 -20.26 -16.39
CA LEU A 555 -19.38 -20.32 -15.68
C LEU A 555 -18.34 -19.45 -16.40
N TRP A 556 -17.79 -18.50 -15.71
CA TRP A 556 -16.63 -17.72 -16.15
C TRP A 556 -15.37 -18.33 -15.53
N LEU A 557 -14.39 -18.70 -16.36
CA LEU A 557 -13.19 -19.42 -15.98
C LEU A 557 -11.96 -18.62 -16.45
N ALA A 558 -10.94 -18.52 -15.58
CA ALA A 558 -9.60 -18.10 -15.96
C ALA A 558 -8.57 -19.07 -15.37
N VAL A 559 -7.63 -19.53 -16.19
CA VAL A 559 -6.56 -20.44 -15.79
C VAL A 559 -5.23 -19.93 -16.29
N GLY A 560 -4.21 -19.94 -15.43
CA GLY A 560 -2.92 -19.37 -15.80
C GLY A 560 -1.80 -19.58 -14.81
N PHE A 561 -0.73 -18.85 -15.09
CA PHE A 561 0.49 -18.85 -14.30
C PHE A 561 0.92 -17.43 -13.99
N ASP A 562 1.43 -17.24 -12.77
CA ASP A 562 2.10 -16.01 -12.32
C ASP A 562 3.58 -16.31 -12.13
N LEU A 563 4.44 -15.49 -12.71
CA LEU A 563 5.88 -15.54 -12.56
C LEU A 563 6.36 -14.29 -11.84
N ARG A 564 7.13 -14.47 -10.77
CA ARG A 564 7.83 -13.41 -10.05
C ARG A 564 9.31 -13.70 -10.02
N TYR A 565 10.13 -12.71 -10.40
CA TYR A 565 11.57 -12.86 -10.46
C TYR A 565 12.27 -11.60 -9.96
N ARG A 566 13.36 -11.80 -9.23
CA ARG A 566 14.23 -10.75 -8.71
C ARG A 566 15.66 -11.04 -9.09
N TYR A 567 16.34 -10.04 -9.63
CA TYR A 567 17.73 -10.17 -10.04
C TYR A 567 18.62 -9.24 -9.21
N LYS A 568 19.83 -9.70 -8.85
CA LYS A 568 20.73 -9.04 -7.90
C LYS A 568 19.94 -8.64 -6.64
N ASN A 569 19.41 -9.66 -5.99
CA ASN A 569 18.52 -9.52 -4.85
C ASN A 569 19.36 -9.25 -3.58
N ASN A 570 19.75 -8.01 -3.40
CA ASN A 570 20.26 -7.53 -2.12
C ASN A 570 19.02 -7.31 -1.25
N ALA A 571 18.72 -8.20 -0.35
CA ALA A 571 17.57 -8.06 0.53
C ALA A 571 18.06 -7.77 1.94
N PRO A 572 17.45 -6.80 2.64
CA PRO A 572 17.85 -6.46 3.99
C PRO A 572 17.51 -7.60 4.96
N TYR A 573 18.15 -7.58 6.11
CA TYR A 573 17.77 -8.38 7.27
C TYR A 573 16.71 -7.63 8.08
N TYR A 574 15.78 -8.36 8.69
CA TYR A 574 14.77 -7.82 9.60
C TYR A 574 15.16 -8.07 11.05
N GLU A 575 15.20 -7.01 11.86
CA GLU A 575 15.46 -7.08 13.28
C GLU A 575 14.14 -6.94 14.06
N PRO A 576 13.65 -8.03 14.69
CA PRO A 576 12.35 -8.04 15.36
C PRO A 576 12.23 -7.07 16.53
N MET A 577 13.27 -6.91 17.34
CA MET A 577 13.23 -6.03 18.52
C MET A 577 13.09 -4.55 18.11
N LEU A 578 13.80 -4.14 17.06
CA LEU A 578 13.72 -2.80 16.51
C LEU A 578 12.49 -2.61 15.61
N GLY A 579 11.92 -3.71 15.10
CA GLY A 579 10.89 -3.65 14.07
C GLY A 579 11.37 -2.99 12.77
N ALA A 580 12.65 -3.13 12.46
CA ALA A 580 13.32 -2.40 11.39
C ALA A 580 14.12 -3.32 10.47
N PHE A 581 14.32 -2.84 9.24
CA PHE A 581 15.14 -3.51 8.25
C PHE A 581 16.49 -2.80 8.12
N TYR A 582 17.57 -3.57 8.01
CA TYR A 582 18.90 -3.01 7.84
C TYR A 582 19.70 -3.71 6.73
N PRO A 583 20.63 -3.00 6.08
CA PRO A 583 21.41 -3.53 4.98
C PRO A 583 22.34 -4.64 5.45
N VAL A 584 22.54 -5.63 4.57
CA VAL A 584 23.56 -6.67 4.73
C VAL A 584 24.38 -6.77 3.46
N THR A 585 25.65 -7.10 3.61
CA THR A 585 26.59 -7.21 2.47
C THR A 585 26.35 -8.47 1.64
N ALA A 586 25.56 -9.42 2.15
CA ALA A 586 25.29 -10.68 1.48
C ALA A 586 24.21 -10.55 0.41
N THR A 587 24.44 -11.15 -0.74
CA THR A 587 23.49 -11.18 -1.86
C THR A 587 22.69 -12.47 -1.84
N ASN A 588 21.37 -12.39 -1.87
CA ASN A 588 20.50 -13.56 -1.99
C ASN A 588 20.55 -14.13 -3.43
N LYS A 589 20.43 -15.45 -3.54
CA LYS A 589 20.30 -16.10 -4.83
C LYS A 589 19.04 -15.65 -5.55
N SER A 590 19.16 -15.30 -6.82
CA SER A 590 18.01 -14.99 -7.68
C SER A 590 17.24 -16.28 -7.99
N TYR A 591 15.92 -16.25 -7.80
CA TYR A 591 15.08 -17.43 -7.97
C TYR A 591 13.72 -17.03 -8.59
N PRO A 592 13.26 -17.73 -9.64
CA PRO A 592 11.94 -17.52 -10.20
C PRO A 592 10.87 -18.22 -9.34
N ILE A 593 9.86 -17.48 -8.90
CA ILE A 593 8.68 -18.03 -8.22
C ILE A 593 7.59 -18.17 -9.26
N LEU A 594 7.14 -19.39 -9.48
CA LEU A 594 6.07 -19.73 -10.42
C LEU A 594 4.86 -20.24 -9.63
N ASP A 595 3.72 -19.58 -9.81
CA ASP A 595 2.43 -19.98 -9.26
C ASP A 595 1.51 -20.43 -10.40
N PHE A 596 0.65 -21.41 -10.15
CA PHE A 596 -0.47 -21.79 -11.01
C PHE A 596 -1.77 -21.36 -10.36
N PHE A 597 -2.74 -20.91 -11.12
CA PHE A 597 -4.06 -20.58 -10.61
C PHE A 597 -5.21 -21.00 -11.54
N LEU A 598 -6.36 -21.25 -10.94
CA LEU A 598 -7.63 -21.48 -11.58
C LEU A 598 -8.68 -20.63 -10.88
N ASN A 599 -9.24 -19.65 -11.57
CA ASN A 599 -10.30 -18.78 -11.09
C ASN A 599 -11.63 -19.14 -11.74
N LEU A 600 -12.69 -19.18 -10.95
CA LEU A 600 -14.05 -19.54 -11.35
C LEU A 600 -15.03 -18.48 -10.83
N LYS A 601 -16.01 -18.09 -11.68
CA LYS A 601 -17.12 -17.23 -11.23
C LYS A 601 -18.45 -17.80 -11.71
N ILE A 602 -19.36 -17.97 -10.75
CA ILE A 602 -20.75 -18.35 -10.99
C ILE A 602 -21.62 -17.29 -10.34
N LYS A 603 -22.31 -16.49 -11.14
CA LYS A 603 -23.10 -15.34 -10.65
C LYS A 603 -22.26 -14.44 -9.75
N THR A 604 -22.60 -14.37 -8.47
CA THR A 604 -21.99 -13.52 -7.44
C THR A 604 -20.86 -14.19 -6.65
N VAL A 605 -20.67 -15.50 -6.86
CA VAL A 605 -19.65 -16.30 -6.18
C VAL A 605 -18.42 -16.43 -7.07
N ARG A 606 -17.26 -16.12 -6.52
CA ARG A 606 -15.94 -16.30 -7.13
C ARG A 606 -15.15 -17.29 -6.29
N VAL A 607 -14.51 -18.23 -6.95
CA VAL A 607 -13.69 -19.27 -6.30
C VAL A 607 -12.35 -19.33 -7.00
N PHE A 608 -11.29 -19.56 -6.26
CA PHE A 608 -10.00 -19.87 -6.85
C PHE A 608 -9.30 -21.07 -6.21
N LEU A 609 -8.48 -21.72 -7.00
CA LEU A 609 -7.48 -22.69 -6.58
C LEU A 609 -6.12 -22.11 -6.98
N LYS A 610 -5.16 -22.12 -6.08
CA LYS A 610 -3.80 -21.66 -6.33
C LYS A 610 -2.79 -22.69 -5.85
N VAL A 611 -1.78 -22.93 -6.66
CA VAL A 611 -0.58 -23.69 -6.29
C VAL A 611 0.58 -22.70 -6.34
N SER A 612 1.02 -22.26 -5.17
CA SER A 612 2.08 -21.27 -5.05
C SER A 612 3.44 -21.95 -5.06
N ASN A 613 4.39 -21.28 -5.71
CA ASN A 613 5.81 -21.66 -5.74
C ASN A 613 6.07 -23.10 -6.24
N ILE A 614 5.50 -23.46 -7.37
CA ILE A 614 5.73 -24.77 -8.04
C ILE A 614 7.21 -24.97 -8.33
N SER A 615 7.94 -23.90 -8.64
CA SER A 615 9.37 -23.94 -8.94
C SER A 615 10.24 -24.44 -7.77
N SER A 616 9.74 -24.41 -6.51
CA SER A 616 10.45 -24.99 -5.36
C SER A 616 10.63 -26.50 -5.46
N SER A 617 9.83 -27.18 -6.29
CA SER A 617 9.91 -28.65 -6.48
C SER A 617 11.06 -29.06 -7.38
N PHE A 618 11.55 -28.21 -8.27
CA PHE A 618 12.61 -28.54 -9.26
C PHE A 618 13.73 -27.50 -9.34
N GLY A 619 13.64 -26.41 -8.56
CA GLY A 619 14.67 -25.38 -8.48
C GLY A 619 15.74 -25.65 -7.43
N PRO A 620 16.73 -24.76 -7.31
CA PRO A 620 17.71 -24.83 -6.23
C PRO A 620 17.00 -24.70 -4.89
N LYS A 621 17.38 -25.55 -3.94
CA LYS A 621 16.90 -25.44 -2.55
C LYS A 621 17.60 -24.29 -1.82
N GLY A 622 16.95 -23.72 -0.82
CA GLY A 622 17.58 -22.74 0.05
C GLY A 622 17.69 -21.34 -0.55
N TYR A 623 16.57 -20.76 -0.96
CA TYR A 623 16.51 -19.34 -1.30
C TYR A 623 15.73 -18.54 -0.24
N TYR A 624 16.12 -17.30 -0.06
CA TYR A 624 15.55 -16.42 0.95
C TYR A 624 14.55 -15.43 0.34
N SER A 625 13.48 -15.16 1.05
CA SER A 625 12.57 -14.05 0.76
C SER A 625 13.22 -12.70 1.09
N LEU A 626 13.70 -12.59 2.33
CA LEU A 626 14.62 -11.57 2.84
C LEU A 626 15.82 -12.28 3.44
N TYR A 627 16.93 -11.58 3.63
CA TYR A 627 18.16 -12.22 4.14
C TYR A 627 17.91 -12.92 5.47
N GLY A 628 18.32 -14.19 5.57
CA GLY A 628 18.09 -15.03 6.76
C GLY A 628 16.68 -15.61 6.89
N TYR A 629 15.71 -15.16 6.10
CA TYR A 629 14.31 -15.62 6.14
C TYR A 629 13.97 -16.40 4.88
N PRO A 630 13.81 -17.73 4.96
CA PRO A 630 13.51 -18.56 3.82
C PRO A 630 12.18 -18.18 3.17
N ALA A 631 12.11 -18.25 1.85
CA ALA A 631 10.86 -18.08 1.14
C ALA A 631 9.93 -19.29 1.33
N ALA A 632 8.63 -19.04 1.21
CA ALA A 632 7.60 -20.08 1.32
C ALA A 632 7.82 -21.17 0.24
N ASP A 633 7.56 -22.42 0.61
CA ASP A 633 7.60 -23.58 -0.29
C ASP A 633 6.35 -23.70 -1.16
N LEU A 634 6.29 -24.79 -1.92
CA LEU A 634 5.07 -25.24 -2.59
C LEU A 634 3.91 -25.25 -1.60
N SER A 635 2.85 -24.55 -1.92
CA SER A 635 1.66 -24.47 -1.11
C SER A 635 0.40 -24.49 -1.97
N PHE A 636 -0.65 -25.12 -1.46
CA PHE A 636 -1.97 -25.14 -2.07
C PHE A 636 -2.90 -24.22 -1.30
N GLN A 637 -3.59 -23.35 -2.02
CA GLN A 637 -4.61 -22.47 -1.46
C GLN A 637 -5.92 -22.62 -2.20
N PHE A 638 -6.99 -22.59 -1.44
CA PHE A 638 -8.37 -22.52 -1.91
C PHE A 638 -9.01 -21.26 -1.36
N GLY A 639 -9.66 -20.48 -2.21
CA GLY A 639 -10.37 -19.28 -1.78
C GLY A 639 -11.76 -19.17 -2.37
N ILE A 640 -12.65 -18.59 -1.59
CA ILE A 640 -14.00 -18.21 -1.99
C ILE A 640 -14.24 -16.75 -1.67
N LYS A 641 -14.87 -16.02 -2.62
CA LYS A 641 -15.29 -14.64 -2.45
C LYS A 641 -16.74 -14.53 -2.89
N TRP A 642 -17.62 -14.25 -1.96
CA TRP A 642 -19.05 -14.21 -2.18
C TRP A 642 -19.61 -12.82 -1.90
N ARG A 643 -20.28 -12.28 -2.91
CA ARG A 643 -21.00 -11.02 -2.81
C ARG A 643 -22.50 -11.28 -2.70
N PHE A 644 -23.11 -10.68 -1.69
CA PHE A 644 -24.54 -10.77 -1.44
C PHE A 644 -25.20 -9.49 -1.96
N PHE A 645 -26.47 -9.58 -2.36
CA PHE A 645 -27.31 -8.45 -2.76
C PHE A 645 -26.80 -7.68 -3.98
N GLU A 646 -26.49 -8.39 -5.06
CA GLU A 646 -26.35 -7.80 -6.40
C GLU A 646 -27.68 -7.61 -7.12
#